data_211c2ae5ba17c82370ec6fa9bc9f7749
#
_entry.id   211c2ae5ba17c82370ec6fa9bc9f7749
#
_cell.length_a   1.000
_cell.length_b   1.000
_cell.length_c   1.000
_cell.angle_alpha   90.00
_cell.angle_beta   90.00
_cell.angle_gamma   90.00
#
_symmetry.space_group_name_H-M   'P 1'
#
loop_
_entity.id
_entity.type
_entity.pdbx_description
1 polymer ?
#
loop_
_entity_poly.entity_id
_entity_poly.type
_entity_poly.pdbx_seq_one_letter_code
_entity_poly.pdbx_strand_id
1 'polypeptide(L)'
;MKALTRSIALLMMGIATLSLATSCKEDDNKKPEEKKEQASLKGNISADRTLDAKVAYTLDGALFVKKGATLTIPAGTVITSETGFDKYILVEQGAKINIQGTAQSPVTLTAKDKKPGAWGGLVINGYAPLTSSQKSAKTEINPEYPYGGDNPADNSGSITYLKLEYCGAQSNDAVEHNSLTLNGVGSGTKISNIFAYMGADDGVEFFGGAVSIDNFLAVNMDDDMFDVTQGWCGKLTNAYGVWEEGHVSTEKDPRGCEVDGNHDGNYAGDSHQSNFTIENITILLAQKPSQDKGQFANDIFKIRRGATAKIINALVKGQGQAENFINTTDKLGNGTLTITYNNQLTTPLMGKLIKTGAESEVNASEDKSLTGCDPALFAWTGYKFPDVKFESLKGNIAKDMTLDASVAYMLDGPLFVKKGATLTIPAGTVITAGQGFDKYLLVEQGAKIMVKGTAEKPVIMTGVEKRAGSWGGLIINGYAPLTSGQKSANTEINPEYPYGGDQPEDNSGSIEYLVLEYCGAQDNDNVEHNSLTLDGVGSGTKIANVFAYAGADDGVELFGGSVSVENFLAVDMDDDMFDVTQGWCGKLTNAYGIWRDGHVSTEKDPRGCEVDGNHDGNYPGDSHQSNFVMENVTIELAQAPSKDKGKYVNDVFKIRRGATAKILNALVKGQGQAENFINTTDKKGNGSLTITYNNQLATPVFGKLIKTGAESEVIATEDKSLKGCDSALFGWTKYDFEKHTYNRK
;
A
#
# COMPACT_ATOMS: atom_id res chain seq x y z
N MET A 1 -51.56 25.44 32.53
CA MET A 1 -52.55 25.20 33.64
C MET A 1 -52.15 23.89 34.29
N LYS A 2 -51.72 24.03 35.54
CA LYS A 2 -51.98 23.22 36.75
C LYS A 2 -51.65 21.73 36.62
N ALA A 3 -50.55 21.22 37.20
CA ALA A 3 -50.35 20.96 38.63
C ALA A 3 -51.16 19.72 39.09
N LEU A 4 -50.65 18.71 39.72
CA LEU A 4 -50.20 18.51 41.08
C LEU A 4 -49.87 17.02 41.33
N THR A 5 -48.70 16.70 41.79
CA THR A 5 -48.24 16.11 43.07
C THR A 5 -49.06 15.01 43.76
N ARG A 6 -48.39 13.94 44.20
CA ARG A 6 -48.08 13.45 45.58
C ARG A 6 -47.86 11.93 45.58
N SER A 7 -46.70 11.53 45.92
CA SER A 7 -46.22 10.81 47.13
C SER A 7 -47.22 10.04 47.95
N ILE A 8 -46.85 8.78 48.34
CA ILE A 8 -46.89 8.25 49.72
C ILE A 8 -46.28 6.83 49.74
N ALA A 9 -45.48 6.59 50.75
CA ALA A 9 -44.74 5.41 51.10
C ALA A 9 -45.47 4.46 52.07
N LEU A 10 -44.77 3.36 52.41
CA LEU A 10 -44.98 2.38 53.52
C LEU A 10 -45.91 1.18 53.20
N LEU A 11 -45.64 -0.03 53.58
CA LEU A 11 -44.94 -0.75 54.64
C LEU A 11 -45.23 -2.27 54.50
N MET A 12 -44.20 -3.06 54.66
CA MET A 12 -44.04 -4.37 55.33
C MET A 12 -45.06 -5.54 55.27
N MET A 13 -44.42 -6.71 55.30
CA MET A 13 -44.75 -8.09 55.75
C MET A 13 -45.10 -9.04 54.63
N GLY A 14 -44.33 -10.04 54.26
CA GLY A 14 -43.70 -11.14 54.96
C GLY A 14 -44.60 -12.40 54.92
N ILE A 15 -44.34 -13.34 54.01
CA ILE A 15 -44.66 -14.78 54.22
C ILE A 15 -43.66 -15.62 53.40
N ALA A 16 -42.99 -16.54 54.10
CA ALA A 16 -42.11 -17.55 53.54
C ALA A 16 -42.92 -18.69 52.91
N THR A 17 -42.53 -19.07 51.68
CA THR A 17 -42.83 -20.40 51.16
C THR A 17 -41.56 -21.04 50.60
N LEU A 18 -41.24 -22.16 51.19
CA LEU A 18 -40.19 -23.08 50.81
C LEU A 18 -40.54 -23.75 49.48
N SER A 19 -39.69 -23.65 48.50
CA SER A 19 -39.69 -24.56 47.36
C SER A 19 -38.25 -24.93 46.99
N LEU A 20 -37.96 -26.23 47.09
CA LEU A 20 -36.73 -26.86 46.69
C LEU A 20 -36.47 -26.58 45.22
N ALA A 21 -35.32 -26.02 44.88
CA ALA A 21 -34.73 -26.07 43.57
C ALA A 21 -33.34 -26.70 43.68
N THR A 22 -33.13 -27.70 42.87
CA THR A 22 -31.93 -28.49 42.68
C THR A 22 -30.71 -27.61 42.33
N SER A 23 -29.65 -27.85 43.07
CA SER A 23 -28.31 -27.32 42.89
C SER A 23 -27.70 -27.69 41.54
N CYS A 24 -27.44 -26.71 40.66
CA CYS A 24 -26.33 -26.80 39.72
C CYS A 24 -25.07 -26.25 40.44
N LYS A 25 -24.07 -27.06 40.61
CA LYS A 25 -22.76 -26.61 41.08
C LYS A 25 -22.12 -25.75 40.00
N GLU A 26 -21.98 -24.46 40.24
CA GLU A 26 -20.93 -23.64 39.62
C GLU A 26 -19.63 -23.89 40.37
N ASP A 27 -18.57 -24.18 39.59
CA ASP A 27 -17.22 -24.31 40.09
C ASP A 27 -16.66 -22.93 40.49
N ASP A 28 -16.85 -22.56 41.75
CA ASP A 28 -16.18 -21.43 42.41
C ASP A 28 -14.75 -21.83 42.83
N ASN A 29 -13.85 -21.95 41.86
CA ASN A 29 -12.39 -21.98 42.11
C ASN A 29 -11.71 -20.70 41.56
N LYS A 30 -12.27 -19.53 41.83
CA LYS A 30 -11.48 -18.30 41.83
C LYS A 30 -10.89 -18.12 43.23
N LYS A 31 -9.56 -18.42 43.37
CA LYS A 31 -8.77 -17.95 44.50
C LYS A 31 -9.05 -16.43 44.68
N PRO A 32 -9.27 -15.95 45.93
CA PRO A 32 -9.37 -14.51 46.17
C PRO A 32 -8.06 -13.86 45.69
N GLU A 33 -8.15 -12.85 44.83
CA GLU A 33 -7.00 -11.99 44.54
C GLU A 33 -6.59 -11.34 45.87
N GLU A 34 -5.38 -11.63 46.34
CA GLU A 34 -4.79 -10.92 47.47
C GLU A 34 -4.72 -9.45 47.12
N LYS A 35 -5.41 -8.58 47.86
CA LYS A 35 -5.28 -7.14 47.70
C LYS A 35 -3.82 -6.75 47.97
N LYS A 36 -3.12 -6.36 46.89
CA LYS A 36 -1.76 -5.82 47.03
C LYS A 36 -1.78 -4.52 47.83
N GLU A 37 -0.78 -4.34 48.70
CA GLU A 37 -0.52 -3.04 49.34
C GLU A 37 -0.32 -1.99 48.26
N GLN A 38 -0.81 -0.76 48.48
CA GLN A 38 -0.69 0.34 47.52
C GLN A 38 0.36 1.36 47.96
N ALA A 39 1.22 1.81 47.07
CA ALA A 39 2.22 2.85 47.36
C ALA A 39 2.34 3.86 46.20
N SER A 40 2.52 5.13 46.54
CA SER A 40 2.76 6.18 45.55
C SER A 40 4.26 6.32 45.25
N LEU A 41 4.56 6.53 43.95
CA LEU A 41 5.91 6.83 43.45
C LEU A 41 5.92 8.25 42.85
N LYS A 42 6.78 9.11 43.41
CA LYS A 42 7.10 10.44 42.87
C LYS A 42 8.31 11.01 43.57
N GLY A 43 8.90 12.09 43.01
CA GLY A 43 10.03 12.82 43.58
C GLY A 43 11.36 12.09 43.42
N ASN A 44 12.29 12.31 44.35
CA ASN A 44 13.68 11.93 44.21
C ASN A 44 14.00 10.58 44.91
N ILE A 45 14.66 9.69 44.22
CA ILE A 45 15.35 8.52 44.78
C ILE A 45 16.83 8.86 44.85
N SER A 46 17.29 9.25 46.05
CA SER A 46 18.66 9.73 46.29
C SER A 46 19.59 8.68 46.91
N ALA A 47 19.11 7.48 47.15
CA ALA A 47 19.84 6.30 47.60
C ALA A 47 19.29 5.05 46.95
N ASP A 48 20.04 3.97 46.96
CA ASP A 48 19.58 2.71 46.37
C ASP A 48 18.22 2.27 46.93
N ARG A 49 17.30 1.96 46.05
CA ARG A 49 15.93 1.55 46.37
C ARG A 49 15.52 0.36 45.53
N THR A 50 15.06 -0.70 46.21
CA THR A 50 14.42 -1.84 45.58
C THR A 50 12.92 -1.80 45.85
N LEU A 51 12.10 -1.94 44.79
CA LEU A 51 10.65 -2.06 44.92
C LEU A 51 10.28 -3.47 45.36
N ASP A 52 9.07 -3.63 45.89
CA ASP A 52 8.51 -4.96 46.22
C ASP A 52 7.44 -5.33 45.18
N ALA A 53 7.61 -6.47 44.50
CA ALA A 53 6.66 -6.92 43.48
C ALA A 53 5.25 -7.25 44.02
N LYS A 54 5.12 -7.37 45.36
CA LYS A 54 3.82 -7.58 46.02
C LYS A 54 3.03 -6.30 46.22
N VAL A 55 3.68 -5.14 46.06
CA VAL A 55 3.05 -3.83 46.21
C VAL A 55 2.53 -3.35 44.82
N ALA A 56 1.35 -2.78 44.79
CA ALA A 56 0.84 -2.07 43.63
C ALA A 56 1.28 -0.60 43.69
N TYR A 57 2.10 -0.20 42.73
CA TYR A 57 2.62 1.17 42.68
C TYR A 57 1.80 2.07 41.78
N THR A 58 1.57 3.31 42.28
CA THR A 58 0.98 4.38 41.47
C THR A 58 2.03 5.47 41.22
N LEU A 59 2.36 5.77 39.97
CA LEU A 59 3.19 6.89 39.58
C LEU A 59 2.32 8.17 39.61
N ASP A 60 2.50 8.97 40.64
CA ASP A 60 1.66 10.15 40.95
C ASP A 60 2.40 11.47 40.72
N GLY A 61 3.47 11.48 39.98
CA GLY A 61 4.32 12.57 39.60
C GLY A 61 5.62 12.11 39.03
N ALA A 62 6.47 13.00 38.52
CA ALA A 62 7.78 12.65 38.01
C ALA A 62 8.63 11.96 39.10
N LEU A 63 9.26 10.85 38.72
CA LEU A 63 10.17 10.06 39.58
C LEU A 63 11.59 10.20 39.06
N PHE A 64 12.48 10.74 39.85
CA PHE A 64 13.86 10.99 39.47
C PHE A 64 14.80 10.05 40.22
N VAL A 65 15.53 9.21 39.50
CA VAL A 65 16.64 8.43 40.07
C VAL A 65 17.88 9.32 40.02
N LYS A 66 18.31 9.79 41.21
CA LYS A 66 19.36 10.78 41.33
C LYS A 66 20.75 10.17 41.16
N LYS A 67 21.70 10.97 40.67
CA LYS A 67 23.10 10.58 40.50
C LYS A 67 23.64 9.82 41.71
N GLY A 68 24.22 8.66 41.50
CA GLY A 68 24.79 7.78 42.53
C GLY A 68 23.78 6.80 43.15
N ALA A 69 22.49 6.93 42.87
CA ALA A 69 21.47 6.01 43.34
C ALA A 69 21.09 4.94 42.25
N THR A 70 20.62 3.80 42.71
CA THR A 70 20.08 2.72 41.85
C THR A 70 18.64 2.45 42.23
N LEU A 71 17.74 2.50 41.23
CA LEU A 71 16.38 1.96 41.34
C LEU A 71 16.35 0.54 40.82
N THR A 72 15.97 -0.43 41.66
CA THR A 72 15.77 -1.80 41.25
C THR A 72 14.28 -2.16 41.26
N ILE A 73 13.80 -2.67 40.13
CA ILE A 73 12.40 -3.08 39.92
C ILE A 73 12.36 -4.58 39.66
N PRO A 74 11.94 -5.40 40.66
CA PRO A 74 11.90 -6.87 40.53
C PRO A 74 10.85 -7.39 39.56
N ALA A 75 11.02 -8.63 39.10
CA ALA A 75 10.08 -9.30 38.21
C ALA A 75 8.65 -9.32 38.76
N GLY A 76 7.67 -9.10 37.89
CA GLY A 76 6.24 -9.05 38.20
C GLY A 76 5.77 -7.77 38.87
N THR A 77 6.64 -6.75 39.03
CA THR A 77 6.22 -5.43 39.52
C THR A 77 5.34 -4.75 38.48
N VAL A 78 4.25 -4.14 38.94
CA VAL A 78 3.36 -3.30 38.13
C VAL A 78 3.37 -1.89 38.69
N ILE A 79 3.69 -0.90 37.84
CA ILE A 79 3.59 0.52 38.15
C ILE A 79 2.52 1.11 37.23
N THR A 80 1.45 1.64 37.83
CA THR A 80 0.36 2.28 37.08
C THR A 80 0.49 3.79 37.24
N SER A 81 0.64 4.50 36.12
CA SER A 81 0.73 5.96 36.17
C SER A 81 -0.66 6.61 36.22
N GLU A 82 -0.78 7.69 36.96
CA GLU A 82 -1.85 8.67 36.76
C GLU A 82 -1.63 9.40 35.42
N THR A 83 -2.68 10.05 34.91
CA THR A 83 -2.59 10.75 33.62
C THR A 83 -1.89 12.10 33.76
N GLY A 84 -0.99 12.40 32.84
CA GLY A 84 -0.35 13.71 32.71
C GLY A 84 1.07 13.68 32.19
N PHE A 85 1.45 14.76 31.52
CA PHE A 85 2.81 15.01 30.99
C PHE A 85 3.89 14.94 32.08
N ASP A 86 3.56 15.38 33.30
CA ASP A 86 4.44 15.36 34.47
C ASP A 86 4.57 13.97 35.14
N LYS A 87 4.04 12.94 34.58
CA LYS A 87 4.09 11.55 35.05
C LYS A 87 5.10 10.75 34.22
N TYR A 88 6.35 10.70 34.64
CA TYR A 88 7.41 9.96 33.95
C TYR A 88 8.48 9.49 34.92
N ILE A 89 9.33 8.58 34.48
CA ILE A 89 10.51 8.14 35.23
C ILE A 89 11.76 8.62 34.50
N LEU A 90 12.61 9.38 35.17
CA LEU A 90 13.87 9.87 34.64
C LEU A 90 15.06 9.37 35.50
N VAL A 91 16.00 8.72 34.82
CA VAL A 91 17.27 8.28 35.38
C VAL A 91 18.35 9.31 35.02
N GLU A 92 18.90 10.00 36.01
CA GLU A 92 19.94 11.01 35.77
C GLU A 92 21.27 10.40 35.33
N GLN A 93 22.12 11.22 34.73
CA GLN A 93 23.49 10.83 34.47
C GLN A 93 24.19 10.34 35.73
N GLY A 94 24.75 9.11 35.66
CA GLY A 94 25.44 8.48 36.80
C GLY A 94 24.50 7.87 37.86
N ALA A 95 23.21 7.85 37.61
CA ALA A 95 22.25 6.98 38.28
C ALA A 95 22.10 5.67 37.54
N LYS A 96 21.42 4.70 38.14
CA LYS A 96 21.14 3.40 37.52
C LYS A 96 19.69 2.96 37.69
N ILE A 97 19.18 2.27 36.70
CA ILE A 97 17.93 1.52 36.80
C ILE A 97 18.17 0.05 36.47
N ASN A 98 17.71 -0.85 37.34
CA ASN A 98 17.77 -2.29 37.12
C ASN A 98 16.35 -2.85 37.09
N ILE A 99 15.83 -3.11 35.90
CA ILE A 99 14.53 -3.75 35.68
C ILE A 99 14.77 -5.23 35.46
N GLN A 100 14.30 -6.06 36.37
CA GLN A 100 14.62 -7.49 36.48
C GLN A 100 13.43 -8.38 36.08
N GLY A 101 12.67 -7.99 35.04
CA GLY A 101 11.58 -8.82 34.54
C GLY A 101 12.08 -10.15 33.98
N THR A 102 11.17 -11.11 33.89
CA THR A 102 11.36 -12.42 33.25
C THR A 102 10.24 -12.67 32.25
N ALA A 103 10.42 -13.66 31.37
CA ALA A 103 9.37 -14.02 30.42
C ALA A 103 8.04 -14.42 31.10
N GLN A 104 8.10 -15.04 32.27
CA GLN A 104 6.93 -15.46 33.04
C GLN A 104 6.38 -14.37 33.96
N SER A 105 7.18 -13.38 34.29
CA SER A 105 6.85 -12.30 35.22
C SER A 105 7.50 -10.99 34.75
N PRO A 106 7.04 -10.40 33.61
CA PRO A 106 7.58 -9.14 33.12
C PRO A 106 7.29 -7.99 34.11
N VAL A 107 8.10 -6.97 34.07
CA VAL A 107 7.78 -5.68 34.71
C VAL A 107 6.85 -4.91 33.77
N THR A 108 5.78 -4.31 34.31
CA THR A 108 4.83 -3.54 33.55
C THR A 108 4.74 -2.13 34.05
N LEU A 109 5.07 -1.15 33.21
CA LEU A 109 4.81 0.27 33.41
C LEU A 109 3.64 0.63 32.49
N THR A 110 2.51 1.00 33.09
CA THR A 110 1.26 1.25 32.36
C THR A 110 0.54 2.47 32.91
N ALA A 111 -0.53 2.89 32.30
CA ALA A 111 -1.36 3.98 32.78
C ALA A 111 -2.71 3.52 33.30
N LYS A 112 -3.32 4.32 34.14
CA LYS A 112 -4.68 4.16 34.60
C LYS A 112 -5.67 4.40 33.46
N ASP A 113 -5.44 5.44 32.69
CA ASP A 113 -6.16 5.71 31.43
C ASP A 113 -5.48 4.96 30.29
N LYS A 114 -6.19 4.00 29.70
CA LYS A 114 -5.68 3.10 28.66
C LYS A 114 -5.72 3.77 27.27
N LYS A 115 -5.06 4.92 27.14
CA LYS A 115 -4.99 5.69 25.90
C LYS A 115 -3.54 6.08 25.60
N PRO A 116 -3.14 6.17 24.32
CA PRO A 116 -1.87 6.77 23.93
C PRO A 116 -1.68 8.12 24.61
N GLY A 117 -0.45 8.43 25.04
CA GLY A 117 -0.13 9.70 25.69
C GLY A 117 -0.67 9.88 27.10
N ALA A 118 -1.13 8.83 27.76
CA ALA A 118 -1.65 8.97 29.14
C ALA A 118 -0.55 9.39 30.13
N TRP A 119 0.70 8.99 29.91
CA TRP A 119 1.84 9.35 30.74
C TRP A 119 3.13 9.44 29.90
N GLY A 120 4.21 9.97 30.48
CA GLY A 120 5.43 10.25 29.73
C GLY A 120 6.19 9.04 29.26
N GLY A 121 6.54 8.10 30.14
CA GLY A 121 7.39 6.97 29.78
C GLY A 121 8.65 6.85 30.63
N LEU A 122 9.68 6.18 30.10
CA LEU A 122 10.98 5.98 30.77
C LEU A 122 12.09 6.70 30.02
N VAL A 123 12.78 7.62 30.71
CA VAL A 123 13.90 8.41 30.19
C VAL A 123 15.18 8.05 30.93
N ILE A 124 16.27 7.78 30.18
CA ILE A 124 17.57 7.43 30.74
C ILE A 124 18.64 8.35 30.16
N ASN A 125 19.33 9.09 31.03
CA ASN A 125 20.40 9.98 30.67
C ASN A 125 21.77 9.37 31.00
N GLY A 126 22.63 9.20 30.01
CA GLY A 126 23.97 8.63 30.15
C GLY A 126 25.08 9.64 29.79
N TYR A 127 26.33 9.18 29.92
CA TYR A 127 27.55 9.97 29.65
C TYR A 127 28.20 9.59 28.31
N ALA A 128 27.55 8.83 27.45
CA ALA A 128 28.14 8.48 26.16
C ALA A 128 28.12 9.63 25.16
N PRO A 129 29.01 9.61 24.13
CA PRO A 129 29.14 10.67 23.16
C PRO A 129 27.86 10.90 22.34
N LEU A 130 27.64 12.14 21.99
CA LEU A 130 26.70 12.62 20.99
C LEU A 130 27.46 12.91 19.68
N THR A 131 26.95 13.77 18.81
CA THR A 131 27.72 14.25 17.64
C THR A 131 28.98 15.00 18.08
N SER A 132 30.03 15.06 17.24
CA SER A 132 31.34 15.58 17.64
C SER A 132 31.34 17.04 18.08
N SER A 133 30.47 17.86 17.54
CA SER A 133 30.32 19.28 17.95
C SER A 133 29.34 19.48 19.11
N GLN A 134 28.48 18.49 19.37
CA GLN A 134 27.51 18.53 20.46
C GLN A 134 27.91 17.56 21.58
N LYS A 135 28.75 17.98 22.48
CA LYS A 135 29.29 17.12 23.55
C LYS A 135 28.30 16.84 24.70
N SER A 136 27.32 17.66 24.85
CA SER A 136 26.24 17.48 25.82
C SER A 136 24.99 18.19 25.35
N ALA A 137 23.85 17.69 25.79
CA ALA A 137 22.53 18.25 25.53
C ALA A 137 21.69 18.22 26.79
N LYS A 138 20.49 18.71 26.72
CA LYS A 138 19.51 18.70 27.81
C LYS A 138 18.31 17.85 27.40
N THR A 139 17.79 17.11 28.36
CA THR A 139 16.58 16.31 28.15
C THR A 139 15.43 17.22 27.69
N GLU A 140 14.80 16.89 26.63
CA GLU A 140 13.76 17.69 25.99
C GLU A 140 12.61 18.02 26.94
N ILE A 141 12.03 16.98 27.52
CA ILE A 141 10.88 17.09 28.43
C ILE A 141 11.20 17.78 29.75
N ASN A 142 12.50 17.90 30.14
CA ASN A 142 12.94 18.58 31.32
C ASN A 142 14.40 19.05 31.19
N PRO A 143 14.63 20.31 30.73
CA PRO A 143 15.96 20.85 30.46
C PRO A 143 16.89 21.05 31.69
N GLU A 144 16.44 20.73 32.88
CA GLU A 144 17.32 20.72 34.08
C GLU A 144 18.26 19.49 34.07
N TYR A 145 17.94 18.44 33.32
CA TYR A 145 18.68 17.20 33.33
C TYR A 145 19.53 17.06 32.06
N PRO A 146 20.86 17.19 32.19
CA PRO A 146 21.77 17.02 31.06
C PRO A 146 22.00 15.54 30.69
N TYR A 147 22.49 15.34 29.46
CA TYR A 147 23.00 14.05 28.99
C TYR A 147 24.16 14.24 28.00
N GLY A 148 24.80 13.12 27.62
CA GLY A 148 25.98 13.14 26.76
C GLY A 148 27.28 13.35 27.53
N GLY A 149 28.39 13.12 26.88
CA GLY A 149 29.73 13.22 27.47
C GLY A 149 30.79 12.56 26.58
N ASP A 150 31.77 11.92 27.22
CA ASP A 150 32.90 11.29 26.56
C ASP A 150 33.13 9.80 26.96
N ASN A 151 32.18 9.20 27.62
CA ASN A 151 32.27 7.81 28.08
C ASN A 151 31.37 6.88 27.23
N PRO A 152 31.85 6.30 26.09
CA PRO A 152 31.05 5.40 25.27
C PRO A 152 30.67 4.09 25.98
N ALA A 153 31.37 3.71 27.05
CA ALA A 153 31.08 2.55 27.88
C ALA A 153 30.23 2.88 29.11
N ASP A 154 29.57 4.05 29.15
CA ASP A 154 28.65 4.43 30.22
C ASP A 154 27.67 3.31 30.54
N ASN A 155 27.34 3.17 31.84
CA ASN A 155 26.47 2.13 32.34
C ASN A 155 25.39 2.71 33.25
N SER A 156 24.21 2.85 32.70
CA SER A 156 23.00 3.32 33.40
C SER A 156 22.14 2.16 33.97
N GLY A 157 22.67 0.94 33.97
CA GLY A 157 22.01 -0.24 34.59
C GLY A 157 21.63 -1.34 33.60
N SER A 158 20.55 -2.05 33.90
CA SER A 158 20.07 -3.14 33.04
C SER A 158 18.55 -3.22 33.00
N ILE A 159 18.00 -3.56 31.83
CA ILE A 159 16.56 -3.69 31.62
C ILE A 159 16.29 -5.03 30.91
N THR A 160 15.44 -5.86 31.51
CA THR A 160 14.99 -7.11 30.90
C THR A 160 13.49 -7.30 31.09
N TYR A 161 12.80 -7.73 30.05
CA TYR A 161 11.36 -8.04 30.01
C TYR A 161 10.49 -6.92 30.58
N LEU A 162 10.53 -5.78 29.92
CA LEU A 162 9.78 -4.57 30.27
C LEU A 162 8.62 -4.35 29.29
N LYS A 163 7.43 -4.10 29.83
CA LYS A 163 6.29 -3.56 29.08
C LYS A 163 6.13 -2.08 29.40
N LEU A 164 6.05 -1.24 28.36
CA LEU A 164 5.75 0.18 28.38
C LEU A 164 4.44 0.40 27.63
N GLU A 165 3.39 0.77 28.33
CA GLU A 165 2.06 0.87 27.75
C GLU A 165 1.48 2.27 27.92
N TYR A 166 0.91 2.83 26.85
CA TYR A 166 0.19 4.12 26.82
C TYR A 166 1.05 5.34 27.15
N CYS A 167 2.32 5.27 26.78
CA CYS A 167 3.31 6.35 26.93
C CYS A 167 3.13 7.47 25.90
N GLY A 168 4.07 8.43 25.85
CA GLY A 168 4.11 9.45 24.83
C GLY A 168 3.32 10.70 25.17
N ALA A 169 3.15 11.06 26.46
CA ALA A 169 2.43 12.27 26.84
C ALA A 169 3.09 13.53 26.27
N GLN A 170 2.29 14.39 25.67
CA GLN A 170 2.70 15.64 25.02
C GLN A 170 2.22 16.84 25.82
N SER A 171 3.05 17.88 25.94
CA SER A 171 2.65 19.18 26.51
C SER A 171 2.24 20.17 25.42
N ASN A 172 2.85 20.09 24.27
CA ASN A 172 2.59 20.85 23.05
C ASN A 172 3.32 20.16 21.88
N ASP A 173 3.15 20.65 20.67
CA ASP A 173 3.71 20.06 19.42
C ASP A 173 5.26 20.02 19.36
N ALA A 174 5.95 20.57 20.36
CA ALA A 174 7.40 20.68 20.36
C ALA A 174 8.08 20.02 21.58
N VAL A 175 7.31 19.47 22.53
CA VAL A 175 7.84 18.81 23.73
C VAL A 175 7.06 17.54 23.98
N GLU A 176 7.68 16.43 23.69
CA GLU A 176 7.06 15.12 23.62
C GLU A 176 7.84 14.11 24.44
N HIS A 177 7.15 13.07 24.89
CA HIS A 177 7.72 11.90 25.52
C HIS A 177 7.62 10.71 24.59
N ASN A 178 8.67 9.92 24.50
CA ASN A 178 8.63 8.60 23.88
C ASN A 178 8.24 7.51 24.88
N SER A 179 7.97 6.29 24.40
CA SER A 179 7.82 5.16 25.34
C SER A 179 9.13 4.88 26.07
N LEU A 180 10.26 4.85 25.34
CA LEU A 180 11.61 4.70 25.89
C LEU A 180 12.55 5.74 25.27
N THR A 181 13.04 6.68 26.06
CA THR A 181 14.02 7.68 25.61
C THR A 181 15.42 7.35 26.15
N LEU A 182 16.41 7.23 25.27
CA LEU A 182 17.79 6.84 25.59
C LEU A 182 18.77 7.93 25.20
N ASN A 183 19.01 8.83 26.15
CA ASN A 183 19.82 10.05 25.99
C ASN A 183 21.30 9.79 26.29
N GLY A 184 22.16 9.67 25.29
CA GLY A 184 23.59 9.47 25.48
C GLY A 184 23.92 8.22 26.33
N VAL A 185 23.16 7.17 26.18
CA VAL A 185 23.34 5.92 26.95
C VAL A 185 24.45 5.08 26.32
N GLY A 186 25.38 4.59 27.14
CA GLY A 186 26.57 3.90 26.67
C GLY A 186 26.42 2.38 26.58
N SER A 187 27.41 1.76 25.94
CA SER A 187 27.45 0.29 25.67
C SER A 187 27.55 -0.59 26.93
N GLY A 188 27.87 0.01 28.07
CA GLY A 188 27.85 -0.69 29.37
C GLY A 188 26.44 -1.02 29.87
N THR A 189 25.43 -0.27 29.43
CA THR A 189 24.02 -0.49 29.75
C THR A 189 23.49 -1.69 28.95
N LYS A 190 22.71 -2.57 29.59
CA LYS A 190 22.16 -3.78 28.95
C LYS A 190 20.64 -3.70 28.87
N ILE A 191 20.09 -3.76 27.66
CA ILE A 191 18.64 -3.65 27.42
C ILE A 191 18.20 -4.79 26.51
N SER A 192 17.19 -5.54 26.96
CA SER A 192 16.61 -6.63 26.15
C SER A 192 15.16 -6.91 26.51
N ASN A 193 14.41 -7.43 25.52
CA ASN A 193 13.01 -7.83 25.67
C ASN A 193 12.12 -6.68 26.12
N ILE A 194 11.93 -5.72 25.24
CA ILE A 194 11.10 -4.53 25.45
C ILE A 194 9.81 -4.66 24.63
N PHE A 195 8.72 -4.25 25.22
CA PHE A 195 7.42 -4.14 24.55
C PHE A 195 6.84 -2.74 24.78
N ALA A 196 6.78 -1.94 23.74
CA ALA A 196 6.07 -0.65 23.70
C ALA A 196 4.70 -0.82 23.04
N TYR A 197 3.64 -0.37 23.71
CA TYR A 197 2.27 -0.58 23.25
C TYR A 197 1.43 0.69 23.37
N MET A 198 0.86 1.14 22.23
CA MET A 198 -0.02 2.31 22.13
C MET A 198 0.64 3.57 22.74
N GLY A 199 1.80 3.96 22.19
CA GLY A 199 2.44 5.25 22.48
C GLY A 199 1.85 6.37 21.62
N ALA A 200 1.83 7.60 22.15
CA ALA A 200 1.41 8.77 21.38
C ALA A 200 2.57 9.48 20.68
N ASP A 201 3.74 8.87 20.71
CA ASP A 201 4.96 9.27 20.04
C ASP A 201 5.77 8.01 19.76
N ASP A 202 7.11 8.04 19.77
CA ASP A 202 7.94 6.91 19.38
C ASP A 202 7.90 5.70 20.31
N GLY A 203 8.19 4.53 19.73
CA GLY A 203 8.43 3.31 20.49
C GLY A 203 9.73 3.39 21.28
N VAL A 204 10.80 3.80 20.65
CA VAL A 204 12.09 4.12 21.26
C VAL A 204 12.78 5.21 20.45
N GLU A 205 13.35 6.19 21.15
CA GLU A 205 14.21 7.20 20.55
C GLU A 205 15.60 7.18 21.18
N PHE A 206 16.63 7.14 20.30
CA PHE A 206 18.04 7.12 20.67
C PHE A 206 18.68 8.48 20.37
N PHE A 207 18.93 9.26 21.42
CA PHE A 207 19.67 10.52 21.33
C PHE A 207 21.18 10.30 21.55
N GLY A 208 21.88 9.90 20.49
CA GLY A 208 23.32 9.58 20.61
C GLY A 208 23.62 8.36 21.46
N GLY A 209 24.90 8.23 21.85
CA GLY A 209 25.35 7.10 22.65
C GLY A 209 25.65 5.83 21.87
N ALA A 210 25.84 4.73 22.61
CA ALA A 210 26.30 3.45 22.05
C ALA A 210 25.58 2.22 22.63
N VAL A 211 24.45 2.43 23.31
CA VAL A 211 23.66 1.35 23.87
C VAL A 211 23.08 0.48 22.76
N SER A 212 23.01 -0.81 22.99
CA SER A 212 22.35 -1.76 22.08
C SER A 212 21.13 -2.38 22.77
N ILE A 213 20.11 -2.70 21.94
CA ILE A 213 18.88 -3.37 22.39
C ILE A 213 18.71 -4.69 21.63
N ASP A 214 18.37 -5.74 22.36
CA ASP A 214 17.95 -7.02 21.80
C ASP A 214 16.46 -7.26 22.08
N ASN A 215 15.69 -7.59 21.03
CA ASN A 215 14.27 -7.92 21.08
C ASN A 215 13.40 -6.72 21.50
N PHE A 216 13.02 -5.88 20.55
CA PHE A 216 12.09 -4.77 20.76
C PHE A 216 10.82 -4.95 19.92
N LEU A 217 9.66 -4.94 20.55
CA LEU A 217 8.35 -4.92 19.91
C LEU A 217 7.69 -3.56 20.15
N ALA A 218 7.37 -2.83 19.06
CA ALA A 218 6.61 -1.59 19.07
C ALA A 218 5.26 -1.81 18.38
N VAL A 219 4.15 -1.50 19.05
CA VAL A 219 2.79 -1.69 18.51
C VAL A 219 1.97 -0.43 18.65
N ASN A 220 1.47 0.09 17.52
CA ASN A 220 0.64 1.29 17.44
C ASN A 220 1.31 2.51 18.08
N MET A 221 2.52 2.82 17.62
CA MET A 221 3.17 4.09 17.90
C MET A 221 2.58 5.18 17.01
N ASP A 222 2.37 6.35 17.56
CA ASP A 222 1.69 7.44 16.84
C ASP A 222 2.63 8.14 15.86
N ASP A 223 3.91 8.30 16.21
CA ASP A 223 4.95 8.73 15.26
C ASP A 223 5.80 7.56 14.81
N ASP A 224 7.04 7.44 15.20
CA ASP A 224 7.94 6.43 14.67
C ASP A 224 7.99 5.15 15.53
N MET A 225 8.09 4.00 14.87
CA MET A 225 8.26 2.75 15.63
C MET A 225 9.66 2.70 16.27
N PHE A 226 10.67 3.22 15.55
CA PHE A 226 12.07 3.31 16.00
C PHE A 226 12.70 4.59 15.47
N ASP A 227 13.11 5.50 16.36
CA ASP A 227 13.82 6.72 15.99
C ASP A 227 15.27 6.75 16.49
N VAL A 228 16.14 7.32 15.69
CA VAL A 228 17.59 7.43 15.92
C VAL A 228 18.08 8.82 15.57
N THR A 229 18.73 9.47 16.50
CA THR A 229 19.32 10.80 16.26
C THR A 229 20.65 11.03 16.99
N GLN A 230 21.24 12.17 16.82
CA GLN A 230 22.38 12.72 17.59
C GLN A 230 23.64 11.85 17.67
N GLY A 231 23.92 11.04 16.63
CA GLY A 231 25.18 10.29 16.61
C GLY A 231 25.13 8.93 17.33
N TRP A 232 23.96 8.31 17.44
CA TRP A 232 23.87 6.95 17.99
C TRP A 232 24.66 5.94 17.16
N CYS A 233 25.45 5.09 17.83
CA CYS A 233 26.33 4.10 17.20
C CYS A 233 26.21 2.69 17.81
N GLY A 234 25.06 2.36 18.34
CA GLY A 234 24.76 1.03 18.88
C GLY A 234 24.24 0.02 17.85
N LYS A 235 23.54 -0.98 18.35
CA LYS A 235 22.89 -2.02 17.54
C LYS A 235 21.47 -2.31 18.06
N LEU A 236 20.51 -2.41 17.14
CA LEU A 236 19.17 -2.93 17.43
C LEU A 236 19.03 -4.31 16.78
N THR A 237 18.79 -5.34 17.58
CA THR A 237 18.65 -6.73 17.11
C THR A 237 17.24 -7.22 17.39
N ASN A 238 16.60 -7.87 16.41
CA ASN A 238 15.25 -8.41 16.49
C ASN A 238 14.21 -7.34 16.84
N ALA A 239 14.04 -6.37 15.94
CA ALA A 239 13.04 -5.32 16.04
C ALA A 239 11.75 -5.73 15.32
N TYR A 240 10.61 -5.49 15.93
CA TYR A 240 9.32 -5.74 15.31
C TYR A 240 8.37 -4.56 15.54
N GLY A 241 7.99 -3.90 14.47
CA GLY A 241 7.03 -2.81 14.48
C GLY A 241 5.68 -3.25 13.91
N VAL A 242 4.58 -2.85 14.52
CA VAL A 242 3.22 -3.20 14.09
C VAL A 242 2.31 -1.98 14.13
N TRP A 243 1.63 -1.71 13.03
CA TRP A 243 0.41 -0.92 13.03
C TRP A 243 -0.78 -1.84 12.77
N GLU A 244 -1.68 -1.94 13.76
CA GLU A 244 -2.86 -2.82 13.73
C GLU A 244 -3.97 -2.25 12.84
N GLU A 245 -4.93 -3.08 12.46
CA GLU A 245 -6.14 -2.60 11.78
C GLU A 245 -6.86 -1.56 12.65
N GLY A 246 -7.17 -0.39 12.06
CA GLY A 246 -7.81 0.71 12.75
C GLY A 246 -6.87 1.68 13.48
N HIS A 247 -5.56 1.44 13.51
CA HIS A 247 -4.59 2.44 13.97
C HIS A 247 -4.60 3.65 13.04
N VAL A 248 -4.66 4.84 13.64
CA VAL A 248 -4.61 6.14 12.95
C VAL A 248 -3.67 7.04 13.73
N SER A 249 -2.55 7.42 13.12
CA SER A 249 -1.63 8.37 13.70
C SER A 249 -2.18 9.80 13.64
N THR A 250 -1.90 10.59 14.65
CA THR A 250 -2.19 12.03 14.69
C THR A 250 -1.03 12.87 14.18
N GLU A 251 0.16 12.25 14.02
CA GLU A 251 1.36 12.92 13.57
C GLU A 251 1.36 13.26 12.07
N LYS A 252 2.34 14.09 11.66
CA LYS A 252 2.37 14.60 10.27
C LYS A 252 2.99 13.63 9.31
N ASP A 253 3.97 12.88 9.77
CA ASP A 253 4.84 12.05 8.93
C ASP A 253 5.34 10.77 9.64
N PRO A 254 4.42 9.96 10.20
CA PRO A 254 4.77 8.77 10.96
C PRO A 254 5.46 7.71 10.11
N ARG A 255 6.45 7.00 10.67
CA ARG A 255 7.32 6.08 9.92
C ARG A 255 7.52 4.72 10.61
N GLY A 256 8.11 3.81 9.87
CA GLY A 256 8.60 2.56 10.45
C GLY A 256 9.91 2.77 11.21
N CYS A 257 10.84 3.49 10.60
CA CYS A 257 12.11 3.85 11.20
C CYS A 257 12.55 5.22 10.67
N GLU A 258 12.74 6.18 11.57
CA GLU A 258 13.37 7.47 11.28
C GLU A 258 14.82 7.47 11.75
N VAL A 259 15.70 8.08 10.96
CA VAL A 259 17.13 8.12 11.30
C VAL A 259 17.74 9.46 10.89
N ASP A 260 18.16 10.20 11.87
CA ASP A 260 18.90 11.43 11.72
C ASP A 260 20.38 11.25 12.11
N GLY A 261 21.29 11.78 11.31
CA GLY A 261 22.72 11.76 11.63
C GLY A 261 23.04 12.60 12.84
N ASN A 262 22.35 13.73 12.96
CA ASN A 262 22.54 14.71 14.03
C ASN A 262 21.21 15.37 14.38
N HIS A 263 21.17 16.04 15.52
CA HIS A 263 19.95 16.69 16.01
C HIS A 263 19.50 17.81 15.07
N ASP A 264 18.33 17.63 14.47
CA ASP A 264 17.65 18.59 13.57
C ASP A 264 18.50 19.13 12.41
N GLY A 265 19.54 18.39 11.98
CA GLY A 265 20.43 18.86 10.93
C GLY A 265 21.36 20.01 11.35
N ASN A 266 21.41 20.36 12.65
CA ASN A 266 22.18 21.49 13.14
C ASN A 266 23.70 21.24 13.18
N TYR A 267 24.13 19.99 13.06
CA TYR A 267 25.54 19.57 13.16
C TYR A 267 26.01 18.90 11.86
N ALA A 268 25.60 19.42 10.72
CA ALA A 268 25.97 18.92 9.41
C ALA A 268 27.51 18.90 9.24
N GLY A 269 28.04 17.77 8.77
CA GLY A 269 29.47 17.59 8.56
C GLY A 269 30.28 17.21 9.81
N ASP A 270 29.63 17.01 10.96
CA ASP A 270 30.28 16.45 12.14
C ASP A 270 30.88 15.07 11.82
N SER A 271 32.05 14.78 12.40
CA SER A 271 32.73 13.50 12.21
C SER A 271 32.06 12.32 12.92
N HIS A 272 31.19 12.60 13.89
CA HIS A 272 30.40 11.61 14.61
C HIS A 272 28.91 11.86 14.33
N GLN A 273 28.43 11.28 13.25
CA GLN A 273 27.01 11.18 12.90
C GLN A 273 26.49 9.82 13.34
N SER A 274 25.16 9.65 13.37
CA SER A 274 24.56 8.32 13.63
C SER A 274 25.08 7.30 12.61
N ASN A 275 25.67 6.22 13.16
CA ASN A 275 26.25 5.14 12.35
C ASN A 275 26.06 3.80 13.09
N PHE A 276 25.06 3.03 12.68
CA PHE A 276 24.58 1.90 13.46
C PHE A 276 24.12 0.73 12.60
N THR A 277 23.76 -0.37 13.28
CA THR A 277 23.22 -1.56 12.63
C THR A 277 21.86 -1.95 13.22
N ILE A 278 20.91 -2.24 12.35
CA ILE A 278 19.69 -2.99 12.71
C ILE A 278 19.79 -4.38 12.07
N GLU A 279 19.55 -5.42 12.84
CA GLU A 279 19.56 -6.80 12.37
C GLU A 279 18.26 -7.52 12.72
N ASN A 280 17.64 -8.18 11.74
CA ASN A 280 16.33 -8.82 11.85
C ASN A 280 15.24 -7.83 12.25
N ILE A 281 14.80 -7.02 11.30
CA ILE A 281 13.66 -6.10 11.53
C ILE A 281 12.45 -6.56 10.71
N THR A 282 11.27 -6.52 11.34
CA THR A 282 9.98 -6.65 10.67
C THR A 282 9.13 -5.42 10.92
N ILE A 283 8.59 -4.83 9.85
CA ILE A 283 7.54 -3.82 9.91
C ILE A 283 6.27 -4.44 9.33
N LEU A 284 5.23 -4.53 10.15
CA LEU A 284 3.92 -5.06 9.78
C LEU A 284 2.89 -3.93 9.75
N LEU A 285 2.44 -3.57 8.56
CA LEU A 285 1.33 -2.64 8.35
C LEU A 285 0.04 -3.44 8.14
N ALA A 286 -0.68 -3.72 9.23
CA ALA A 286 -1.92 -4.49 9.18
C ALA A 286 -3.17 -3.64 8.93
N GLN A 287 -3.05 -2.31 8.86
CA GLN A 287 -4.15 -1.39 8.53
C GLN A 287 -4.72 -1.72 7.15
N LYS A 288 -5.97 -1.34 6.91
CA LYS A 288 -6.52 -1.31 5.55
C LYS A 288 -5.78 -0.29 4.69
N PRO A 289 -5.66 -0.54 3.38
CA PRO A 289 -5.11 0.44 2.47
C PRO A 289 -5.84 1.79 2.58
N SER A 290 -5.10 2.87 2.81
CA SER A 290 -5.65 4.22 2.90
C SER A 290 -4.59 5.23 2.49
N GLN A 291 -5.02 6.33 1.89
CA GLN A 291 -4.20 7.51 1.61
C GLN A 291 -4.59 8.69 2.50
N ASP A 292 -5.51 8.48 3.43
CA ASP A 292 -5.91 9.50 4.40
C ASP A 292 -4.77 9.71 5.39
N LYS A 293 -4.54 10.97 5.79
CA LYS A 293 -3.48 11.35 6.72
C LYS A 293 -3.55 10.53 8.01
N GLY A 294 -2.40 10.04 8.46
CA GLY A 294 -2.28 9.21 9.67
C GLY A 294 -2.65 7.74 9.48
N GLN A 295 -3.14 7.33 8.29
CA GLN A 295 -3.51 5.96 8.00
C GLN A 295 -2.52 5.25 7.08
N PHE A 296 -1.36 5.86 6.84
CA PHE A 296 -0.27 5.29 6.06
C PHE A 296 1.08 5.70 6.66
N ALA A 297 2.12 4.91 6.44
CA ALA A 297 3.48 5.27 6.79
C ALA A 297 4.07 6.21 5.72
N ASN A 298 4.62 7.35 6.12
CA ASN A 298 5.24 8.26 5.16
C ASN A 298 6.48 7.63 4.52
N ASP A 299 7.34 7.05 5.32
CA ASP A 299 8.48 6.26 4.85
C ASP A 299 8.61 5.00 5.72
N ILE A 300 8.90 3.84 5.13
CA ILE A 300 9.20 2.66 5.96
C ILE A 300 10.59 2.84 6.61
N PHE A 301 11.58 3.27 5.81
CA PHE A 301 12.92 3.57 6.26
C PHE A 301 13.33 4.96 5.80
N LYS A 302 13.36 5.92 6.72
CA LYS A 302 13.82 7.29 6.52
C LYS A 302 15.22 7.46 7.08
N ILE A 303 16.22 7.71 6.24
CA ILE A 303 17.63 7.89 6.65
C ILE A 303 18.10 9.22 6.11
N ARG A 304 18.45 10.18 6.96
CA ARG A 304 18.73 11.55 6.54
C ARG A 304 19.80 12.26 7.40
N ARG A 305 20.08 13.51 7.09
CA ARG A 305 20.92 14.44 7.88
C ARG A 305 22.30 13.87 8.21
N GLY A 306 22.92 13.16 7.24
CA GLY A 306 24.27 12.59 7.37
C GLY A 306 24.34 11.24 8.08
N ALA A 307 23.24 10.63 8.43
CA ALA A 307 23.20 9.29 9.02
C ALA A 307 23.75 8.21 8.09
N THR A 308 24.35 7.19 8.67
CA THR A 308 24.74 5.95 8.01
C THR A 308 24.08 4.78 8.71
N ALA A 309 23.23 4.07 8.01
CA ALA A 309 22.53 2.90 8.54
C ALA A 309 22.89 1.63 7.78
N LYS A 310 23.05 0.53 8.53
CA LYS A 310 23.15 -0.82 7.99
C LYS A 310 21.97 -1.64 8.52
N ILE A 311 21.09 -2.07 7.62
CA ILE A 311 19.89 -2.86 7.94
C ILE A 311 20.01 -4.24 7.29
N ILE A 312 20.01 -5.30 8.10
CA ILE A 312 20.23 -6.66 7.65
C ILE A 312 18.97 -7.48 7.96
N ASN A 313 18.49 -8.25 6.97
CA ASN A 313 17.32 -9.10 7.09
C ASN A 313 16.08 -8.31 7.51
N ALA A 314 15.69 -7.31 6.70
CA ALA A 314 14.45 -6.58 6.87
C ALA A 314 13.30 -7.30 6.16
N LEU A 315 12.17 -7.45 6.85
CA LEU A 315 10.90 -7.87 6.26
C LEU A 315 9.87 -6.76 6.46
N VAL A 316 9.28 -6.29 5.38
CA VAL A 316 8.15 -5.36 5.44
C VAL A 316 6.95 -6.05 4.82
N LYS A 317 5.86 -6.16 5.57
CA LYS A 317 4.67 -6.90 5.14
C LYS A 317 3.38 -6.27 5.62
N GLY A 318 2.28 -6.65 5.02
CA GLY A 318 0.96 -6.16 5.39
C GLY A 318 0.20 -5.59 4.20
N GLN A 319 -1.05 -5.24 4.43
CA GLN A 319 -1.92 -4.60 3.45
C GLN A 319 -1.96 -3.08 3.61
N GLY A 320 -1.33 -2.54 4.66
CA GLY A 320 -1.29 -1.10 4.92
C GLY A 320 -0.53 -0.34 3.83
N GLN A 321 -0.80 0.94 3.76
CA GLN A 321 -0.22 1.85 2.77
C GLN A 321 1.09 2.45 3.28
N ALA A 322 2.05 2.69 2.38
CA ALA A 322 3.20 3.54 2.64
C ALA A 322 3.41 4.52 1.48
N GLU A 323 3.97 5.71 1.76
CA GLU A 323 4.37 6.61 0.70
C GLU A 323 5.64 6.09 0.03
N ASN A 324 6.77 6.04 0.76
CA ASN A 324 8.00 5.49 0.21
C ASN A 324 8.49 4.27 1.04
N PHE A 325 9.18 3.33 0.39
CA PHE A 325 9.80 2.21 1.09
C PHE A 325 11.14 2.63 1.73
N ILE A 326 12.04 3.22 0.93
CA ILE A 326 13.29 3.82 1.38
C ILE A 326 13.30 5.29 0.96
N ASN A 327 13.65 6.18 1.89
CA ASN A 327 13.82 7.61 1.61
C ASN A 327 15.08 8.12 2.31
N THR A 328 16.10 8.49 1.53
CA THR A 328 17.36 9.02 2.06
C THR A 328 17.52 10.52 1.84
N THR A 329 16.46 11.23 1.46
CA THR A 329 16.51 12.66 1.13
C THR A 329 16.11 13.55 2.29
N ASP A 330 16.83 14.65 2.48
CA ASP A 330 16.41 15.75 3.34
C ASP A 330 17.10 17.07 2.90
N LYS A 331 16.48 18.21 3.19
CA LYS A 331 17.03 19.54 2.86
C LYS A 331 18.29 19.88 3.64
N LEU A 332 18.48 19.29 4.83
CA LEU A 332 19.60 19.50 5.74
C LEU A 332 20.68 18.41 5.62
N GLY A 333 20.57 17.57 4.59
CA GLY A 333 21.54 16.54 4.28
C GLY A 333 20.89 15.16 4.07
N ASN A 334 21.39 14.47 3.08
CA ASN A 334 20.94 13.12 2.76
C ASN A 334 21.59 12.08 3.69
N GLY A 335 21.05 10.86 3.69
CA GLY A 335 21.61 9.73 4.44
C GLY A 335 22.27 8.69 3.53
N THR A 336 23.00 7.78 4.15
CA THR A 336 23.64 6.60 3.52
C THR A 336 23.00 5.33 4.07
N LEU A 337 22.64 4.38 3.21
CA LEU A 337 21.98 3.15 3.61
C LEU A 337 22.54 1.93 2.90
N THR A 338 22.87 0.90 3.66
CA THR A 338 23.04 -0.46 3.15
C THR A 338 21.95 -1.35 3.72
N ILE A 339 21.11 -1.96 2.88
CA ILE A 339 19.97 -2.77 3.33
C ILE A 339 19.79 -4.04 2.51
N THR A 340 19.53 -5.16 3.21
CA THR A 340 18.94 -6.36 2.61
C THR A 340 17.51 -6.50 3.10
N TYR A 341 16.56 -6.61 2.18
CA TYR A 341 15.15 -6.56 2.52
C TYR A 341 14.28 -7.52 1.71
N ASN A 342 13.13 -7.86 2.26
CA ASN A 342 12.04 -8.55 1.60
C ASN A 342 10.79 -7.66 1.72
N ASN A 343 10.35 -7.10 0.58
CA ASN A 343 9.12 -6.32 0.54
C ASN A 343 7.93 -7.23 0.21
N GLN A 344 7.02 -7.39 1.16
CA GLN A 344 5.76 -8.14 1.06
C GLN A 344 4.55 -7.25 1.36
N LEU A 345 4.64 -5.94 1.10
CA LEU A 345 3.47 -5.08 1.09
C LEU A 345 2.57 -5.46 -0.09
N THR A 346 1.30 -5.66 0.19
CA THR A 346 0.32 -5.99 -0.86
C THR A 346 -0.39 -4.78 -1.43
N THR A 347 -0.20 -3.62 -0.81
CA THR A 347 -0.70 -2.34 -1.32
C THR A 347 0.46 -1.59 -1.96
N PRO A 348 0.32 -1.13 -3.21
CA PRO A 348 1.36 -0.37 -3.89
C PRO A 348 1.76 0.88 -3.10
N LEU A 349 3.05 1.22 -3.13
CA LEU A 349 3.55 2.46 -2.56
C LEU A 349 2.91 3.66 -3.27
N MET A 350 2.62 4.74 -2.54
CA MET A 350 2.13 5.98 -3.14
C MET A 350 3.24 6.76 -3.86
N GLY A 351 4.46 6.63 -3.38
CA GLY A 351 5.65 7.29 -3.90
C GLY A 351 6.64 6.33 -4.56
N LYS A 352 7.81 6.16 -3.94
CA LYS A 352 8.93 5.41 -4.54
C LYS A 352 9.37 4.23 -3.67
N LEU A 353 9.81 3.15 -4.35
CA LEU A 353 10.53 2.06 -3.68
C LEU A 353 11.84 2.58 -3.07
N ILE A 354 12.60 3.38 -3.82
CA ILE A 354 13.82 4.03 -3.34
C ILE A 354 13.81 5.50 -3.78
N LYS A 355 13.77 6.42 -2.81
CA LYS A 355 13.87 7.86 -3.00
C LYS A 355 15.21 8.34 -2.47
N THR A 356 16.11 8.77 -3.37
CA THR A 356 17.47 9.17 -3.04
C THR A 356 17.75 10.61 -3.49
N GLY A 357 18.68 11.27 -2.81
CA GLY A 357 19.23 12.54 -3.23
C GLY A 357 20.60 12.39 -3.97
N ALA A 358 21.09 13.48 -4.54
CA ALA A 358 22.31 13.47 -5.39
C ALA A 358 23.58 13.00 -4.67
N GLU A 359 23.63 13.06 -3.34
CA GLU A 359 24.78 12.67 -2.51
C GLU A 359 24.48 11.46 -1.62
N SER A 360 23.31 10.80 -1.81
CA SER A 360 22.97 9.57 -1.08
C SER A 360 23.71 8.38 -1.68
N GLU A 361 24.33 7.56 -0.83
CA GLU A 361 24.81 6.23 -1.20
C GLU A 361 23.81 5.19 -0.67
N VAL A 362 23.11 4.50 -1.57
CA VAL A 362 22.11 3.48 -1.22
C VAL A 362 22.48 2.16 -1.89
N ASN A 363 22.86 1.18 -1.06
CA ASN A 363 23.09 -0.20 -1.46
C ASN A 363 21.93 -1.06 -0.96
N ALA A 364 20.88 -1.18 -1.77
CA ALA A 364 19.66 -1.91 -1.43
C ALA A 364 19.57 -3.20 -2.25
N SER A 365 19.40 -4.34 -1.57
CA SER A 365 19.25 -5.65 -2.21
C SER A 365 17.98 -6.33 -1.71
N GLU A 366 17.06 -6.60 -2.63
CA GLU A 366 15.86 -7.38 -2.33
C GLU A 366 16.16 -8.87 -2.37
N ASP A 367 15.76 -9.59 -1.32
CA ASP A 367 15.88 -11.04 -1.21
C ASP A 367 14.59 -11.60 -0.58
N LYS A 368 13.81 -12.29 -1.40
CA LYS A 368 12.52 -12.86 -1.01
C LYS A 368 12.61 -14.00 0.02
N SER A 369 13.81 -14.50 0.32
CA SER A 369 14.03 -15.51 1.34
C SER A 369 14.18 -14.95 2.76
N LEU A 370 14.34 -13.63 2.89
CA LEU A 370 14.49 -12.99 4.20
C LEU A 370 13.18 -13.05 5.00
N THR A 371 13.30 -13.39 6.27
CA THR A 371 12.17 -13.60 7.18
C THR A 371 11.98 -12.51 8.23
N GLY A 372 12.92 -11.56 8.31
CA GLY A 372 12.90 -10.49 9.30
C GLY A 372 13.06 -10.99 10.72
N CYS A 373 12.42 -10.34 11.66
CA CYS A 373 12.39 -10.68 13.06
C CYS A 373 11.33 -11.76 13.33
N ASP A 374 11.69 -12.80 14.10
CA ASP A 374 10.77 -13.87 14.52
C ASP A 374 9.79 -13.37 15.58
N PRO A 375 8.47 -13.35 15.33
CA PRO A 375 7.48 -12.93 16.31
C PRO A 375 7.41 -13.82 17.57
N ALA A 376 7.89 -15.06 17.50
CA ALA A 376 7.93 -15.97 18.65
C ALA A 376 8.79 -15.46 19.81
N LEU A 377 9.78 -14.60 19.53
CA LEU A 377 10.60 -13.91 20.54
C LEU A 377 9.77 -13.06 21.51
N PHE A 378 8.58 -12.64 21.08
CA PHE A 378 7.68 -11.76 21.87
C PHE A 378 6.49 -12.51 22.50
N ALA A 379 6.49 -13.84 22.51
CA ALA A 379 5.40 -14.62 23.12
C ALA A 379 5.17 -14.28 24.62
N TRP A 380 6.21 -13.83 25.32
CA TRP A 380 6.15 -13.41 26.71
C TRP A 380 5.28 -12.16 26.95
N THR A 381 5.05 -11.34 25.91
CA THR A 381 4.19 -10.15 26.02
C THR A 381 2.71 -10.50 26.11
N GLY A 382 2.31 -11.67 25.63
CA GLY A 382 0.92 -12.06 25.42
C GLY A 382 0.27 -11.36 24.23
N TYR A 383 1.01 -10.56 23.47
CA TYR A 383 0.51 -9.88 22.28
C TYR A 383 0.16 -10.90 21.18
N LYS A 384 -0.97 -10.68 20.53
CA LYS A 384 -1.44 -11.49 19.41
C LYS A 384 -1.19 -10.74 18.12
N PHE A 385 -0.17 -11.15 17.38
CA PHE A 385 0.12 -10.55 16.09
C PHE A 385 -1.07 -10.68 15.14
N PRO A 386 -1.41 -9.62 14.39
CA PRO A 386 -2.42 -9.71 13.34
C PRO A 386 -2.11 -10.83 12.36
N ASP A 387 -3.10 -11.67 12.08
CA ASP A 387 -2.99 -12.72 11.07
C ASP A 387 -3.27 -12.09 9.70
N VAL A 388 -2.27 -11.47 9.11
CA VAL A 388 -2.35 -10.96 7.74
C VAL A 388 -2.10 -12.14 6.81
N LYS A 389 -3.15 -12.65 6.21
CA LYS A 389 -3.07 -13.73 5.25
C LYS A 389 -2.56 -13.19 3.92
N PHE A 390 -1.41 -13.68 3.49
CA PHE A 390 -0.87 -13.48 2.16
C PHE A 390 -0.99 -14.78 1.39
N GLU A 391 -1.50 -14.73 0.18
CA GLU A 391 -1.45 -15.86 -0.73
C GLU A 391 -0.74 -15.47 -2.02
N SER A 392 0.31 -16.21 -2.34
CA SER A 392 0.99 -16.09 -3.64
C SER A 392 0.14 -16.75 -4.72
N LEU A 393 -0.18 -16.00 -5.77
CA LEU A 393 -0.88 -16.47 -6.96
C LEU A 393 0.14 -16.68 -8.07
N LYS A 394 0.33 -17.93 -8.50
CA LYS A 394 1.13 -18.30 -9.67
C LYS A 394 0.90 -19.76 -10.05
N GLY A 395 1.27 -20.13 -11.27
CA GLY A 395 1.16 -21.50 -11.76
C GLY A 395 -0.27 -21.86 -12.20
N ASN A 396 -0.70 -23.08 -11.97
CA ASN A 396 -1.90 -23.63 -12.58
C ASN A 396 -3.07 -23.75 -11.61
N ILE A 397 -4.20 -23.15 -11.94
CA ILE A 397 -5.50 -23.40 -11.30
C ILE A 397 -6.19 -24.51 -12.13
N ALA A 398 -6.07 -25.75 -11.70
CA ALA A 398 -6.60 -26.93 -12.42
C ALA A 398 -7.97 -27.41 -11.92
N LYS A 399 -8.56 -26.73 -10.93
CA LYS A 399 -9.90 -26.97 -10.36
C LYS A 399 -10.53 -25.64 -10.01
N ASP A 400 -11.85 -25.62 -9.85
CA ASP A 400 -12.55 -24.43 -9.40
C ASP A 400 -11.92 -23.84 -8.13
N MET A 401 -11.61 -22.56 -8.17
CA MET A 401 -11.03 -21.79 -7.09
C MET A 401 -11.82 -20.51 -6.86
N THR A 402 -12.11 -20.23 -5.61
CA THR A 402 -12.69 -18.93 -5.22
C THR A 402 -11.72 -18.23 -4.28
N LEU A 403 -11.32 -17.01 -4.63
CA LEU A 403 -10.50 -16.18 -3.77
C LEU A 403 -11.31 -15.67 -2.56
N ASP A 404 -10.61 -15.29 -1.49
CA ASP A 404 -11.20 -14.66 -0.31
C ASP A 404 -10.89 -13.15 -0.34
N ALA A 405 -11.90 -12.29 -0.38
CA ALA A 405 -11.71 -10.84 -0.43
C ALA A 405 -11.04 -10.24 0.83
N SER A 406 -10.91 -11.02 1.90
CA SER A 406 -10.17 -10.63 3.11
C SER A 406 -8.67 -10.98 3.03
N VAL A 407 -8.25 -11.68 1.99
CA VAL A 407 -6.86 -12.10 1.76
C VAL A 407 -6.21 -11.13 0.77
N ALA A 408 -5.00 -10.72 1.10
CA ALA A 408 -4.15 -9.99 0.19
C ALA A 408 -3.43 -10.96 -0.75
N TYR A 409 -3.58 -10.77 -2.07
CA TYR A 409 -2.98 -11.65 -3.07
C TYR A 409 -1.81 -10.97 -3.76
N MET A 410 -0.70 -11.72 -3.89
CA MET A 410 0.47 -11.33 -4.69
C MET A 410 0.58 -12.24 -5.92
N LEU A 411 0.49 -11.66 -7.12
CA LEU A 411 0.78 -12.36 -8.37
C LEU A 411 2.29 -12.40 -8.59
N ASP A 412 2.92 -13.49 -8.16
CA ASP A 412 4.38 -13.68 -8.15
C ASP A 412 4.94 -14.39 -9.38
N GLY A 413 4.13 -14.63 -10.37
CA GLY A 413 4.47 -15.31 -11.61
C GLY A 413 3.22 -15.48 -12.47
N PRO A 414 3.31 -16.09 -13.66
CA PRO A 414 2.16 -16.28 -14.51
C PRO A 414 1.15 -17.21 -13.81
N LEU A 415 -0.13 -16.82 -13.86
CA LEU A 415 -1.25 -17.58 -13.31
C LEU A 415 -2.14 -18.08 -14.44
N PHE A 416 -2.30 -19.38 -14.54
CA PHE A 416 -3.08 -20.03 -15.61
C PHE A 416 -4.34 -20.66 -15.05
N VAL A 417 -5.52 -20.21 -15.50
CA VAL A 417 -6.77 -20.92 -15.25
C VAL A 417 -6.91 -22.00 -16.31
N LYS A 418 -6.73 -23.24 -15.91
CA LYS A 418 -6.66 -24.38 -16.83
C LYS A 418 -8.03 -24.79 -17.32
N LYS A 419 -8.09 -25.32 -18.54
CA LYS A 419 -9.31 -25.86 -19.17
C LYS A 419 -10.15 -26.68 -18.19
N GLY A 420 -11.43 -26.34 -18.06
CA GLY A 420 -12.40 -27.00 -17.18
C GLY A 420 -12.43 -26.45 -15.75
N ALA A 421 -11.52 -25.55 -15.38
CA ALA A 421 -11.52 -24.85 -14.09
C ALA A 421 -12.17 -23.47 -14.18
N THR A 422 -12.69 -22.99 -13.06
CA THR A 422 -13.23 -21.63 -12.88
C THR A 422 -12.48 -20.90 -11.78
N LEU A 423 -11.92 -19.73 -12.07
CA LEU A 423 -11.45 -18.80 -11.06
C LEU A 423 -12.55 -17.80 -10.73
N THR A 424 -12.99 -17.78 -9.48
CA THR A 424 -13.96 -16.77 -8.98
C THR A 424 -13.25 -15.75 -8.10
N ILE A 425 -13.41 -14.47 -8.43
CA ILE A 425 -12.82 -13.34 -7.72
C ILE A 425 -13.95 -12.47 -7.14
N PRO A 426 -14.19 -12.53 -5.81
CA PRO A 426 -15.26 -11.79 -5.15
C PRO A 426 -15.05 -10.27 -5.16
N ALA A 427 -16.13 -9.52 -4.92
CA ALA A 427 -16.09 -8.07 -4.79
C ALA A 427 -15.12 -7.60 -3.69
N GLY A 428 -14.34 -6.59 -4.01
CA GLY A 428 -13.36 -6.00 -3.09
C GLY A 428 -12.03 -6.76 -2.98
N THR A 429 -11.84 -7.85 -3.76
CA THR A 429 -10.55 -8.52 -3.84
C THR A 429 -9.50 -7.60 -4.49
N VAL A 430 -8.32 -7.54 -3.89
CA VAL A 430 -7.14 -6.86 -4.45
C VAL A 430 -6.08 -7.90 -4.80
N ILE A 431 -5.63 -7.89 -6.05
CA ILE A 431 -4.50 -8.69 -6.53
C ILE A 431 -3.40 -7.71 -6.93
N THR A 432 -2.27 -7.76 -6.24
CA THR A 432 -1.10 -6.96 -6.57
C THR A 432 -0.10 -7.83 -7.32
N ALA A 433 0.27 -7.44 -8.53
CA ALA A 433 1.27 -8.15 -9.31
C ALA A 433 2.67 -7.64 -9.01
N GLY A 434 3.62 -8.56 -8.89
CA GLY A 434 5.05 -8.24 -8.89
C GLY A 434 5.46 -7.57 -10.21
N GLN A 435 6.65 -6.98 -10.25
CA GLN A 435 7.17 -6.36 -11.47
C GLN A 435 7.62 -7.44 -12.48
N GLY A 436 7.28 -7.24 -13.75
CA GLY A 436 7.84 -8.00 -14.86
C GLY A 436 6.82 -8.54 -15.86
N PHE A 437 7.32 -8.85 -17.06
CA PHE A 437 6.56 -9.42 -18.17
C PHE A 437 5.91 -10.78 -17.82
N ASP A 438 6.54 -11.57 -16.96
CA ASP A 438 6.05 -12.88 -16.51
C ASP A 438 4.95 -12.81 -15.43
N LYS A 439 4.47 -11.62 -15.09
CA LYS A 439 3.41 -11.42 -14.11
C LYS A 439 2.10 -11.11 -14.82
N TYR A 440 1.32 -12.14 -15.17
CA TYR A 440 0.05 -12.01 -15.85
C TYR A 440 -0.94 -13.11 -15.46
N LEU A 441 -2.22 -12.88 -15.73
CA LEU A 441 -3.27 -13.88 -15.57
C LEU A 441 -3.81 -14.30 -16.93
N LEU A 442 -3.75 -15.60 -17.25
CA LEU A 442 -4.26 -16.16 -18.49
C LEU A 442 -5.34 -17.21 -18.22
N VAL A 443 -6.50 -17.04 -18.85
CA VAL A 443 -7.61 -17.98 -18.83
C VAL A 443 -7.58 -18.78 -20.12
N GLU A 444 -7.29 -20.09 -20.04
CA GLU A 444 -7.21 -20.97 -21.21
C GLU A 444 -8.58 -21.19 -21.89
N GLN A 445 -8.54 -21.59 -23.15
CA GLN A 445 -9.74 -22.07 -23.84
C GLN A 445 -10.48 -23.11 -23.01
N GLY A 446 -11.78 -22.87 -22.76
CA GLY A 446 -12.63 -23.79 -21.99
C GLY A 446 -12.41 -23.71 -20.48
N ALA A 447 -11.62 -22.77 -20.01
CA ALA A 447 -11.60 -22.31 -18.63
C ALA A 447 -12.57 -21.14 -18.43
N LYS A 448 -12.79 -20.71 -17.20
CA LYS A 448 -13.65 -19.55 -16.89
C LYS A 448 -13.04 -18.64 -15.84
N ILE A 449 -13.31 -17.35 -15.98
CA ILE A 449 -13.08 -16.36 -14.93
C ILE A 449 -14.40 -15.69 -14.55
N MET A 450 -14.64 -15.55 -13.26
CA MET A 450 -15.82 -14.91 -12.70
C MET A 450 -15.38 -13.75 -11.80
N VAL A 451 -15.20 -12.57 -12.38
CA VAL A 451 -14.91 -11.34 -11.62
C VAL A 451 -16.23 -10.74 -11.15
N LYS A 452 -16.47 -10.75 -9.85
CA LYS A 452 -17.75 -10.36 -9.22
C LYS A 452 -17.63 -9.05 -8.43
N GLY A 453 -16.98 -8.04 -9.01
CA GLY A 453 -16.94 -6.71 -8.42
C GLY A 453 -18.33 -6.06 -8.33
N THR A 454 -18.44 -5.00 -7.55
CA THR A 454 -19.60 -4.10 -7.48
C THR A 454 -19.13 -2.65 -7.58
N ALA A 455 -20.05 -1.72 -7.80
CA ALA A 455 -19.73 -0.29 -7.85
C ALA A 455 -19.06 0.19 -6.55
N GLU A 456 -19.48 -0.34 -5.40
CA GLU A 456 -18.93 0.03 -4.08
C GLU A 456 -17.64 -0.73 -3.76
N LYS A 457 -17.47 -1.94 -4.32
CA LYS A 457 -16.36 -2.85 -4.06
C LYS A 457 -15.86 -3.47 -5.36
N PRO A 458 -15.23 -2.71 -6.25
CA PRO A 458 -14.65 -3.28 -7.46
C PRO A 458 -13.55 -4.29 -7.13
N VAL A 459 -13.30 -5.22 -8.05
CA VAL A 459 -12.08 -6.03 -8.03
C VAL A 459 -10.94 -5.18 -8.61
N ILE A 460 -9.78 -5.24 -7.99
CA ILE A 460 -8.63 -4.45 -8.39
C ILE A 460 -7.45 -5.39 -8.68
N MET A 461 -6.91 -5.28 -9.88
CA MET A 461 -5.65 -5.90 -10.28
C MET A 461 -4.66 -4.78 -10.60
N THR A 462 -3.54 -4.72 -9.90
CA THR A 462 -2.61 -3.59 -9.96
C THR A 462 -1.16 -4.06 -9.87
N GLY A 463 -0.21 -3.23 -10.34
CA GLY A 463 1.21 -3.48 -10.17
C GLY A 463 1.74 -2.98 -8.82
N VAL A 464 2.79 -3.64 -8.31
CA VAL A 464 3.53 -3.19 -7.12
C VAL A 464 4.18 -1.82 -7.35
N GLU A 465 4.56 -1.51 -8.59
CA GLU A 465 5.01 -0.18 -9.01
C GLU A 465 3.87 0.55 -9.73
N LYS A 466 3.66 1.82 -9.38
CA LYS A 466 2.68 2.69 -10.04
C LYS A 466 3.26 3.28 -11.33
N ARG A 467 3.61 2.41 -12.25
CA ARG A 467 4.21 2.75 -13.54
C ARG A 467 3.61 1.87 -14.63
N ALA A 468 3.25 2.46 -15.75
CA ALA A 468 2.83 1.73 -16.95
C ALA A 468 3.82 0.59 -17.27
N GLY A 469 3.33 -0.57 -17.64
CA GLY A 469 4.15 -1.75 -17.90
C GLY A 469 4.74 -2.43 -16.66
N SER A 470 4.21 -2.17 -15.46
CA SER A 470 4.67 -2.84 -14.24
C SER A 470 4.44 -4.35 -14.28
N TRP A 471 3.34 -4.79 -14.86
CA TRP A 471 2.96 -6.20 -15.01
C TRP A 471 2.18 -6.44 -16.31
N GLY A 472 1.91 -7.69 -16.66
CA GLY A 472 1.30 -8.01 -17.94
C GLY A 472 -0.15 -7.52 -18.06
N GLY A 473 -1.07 -8.13 -17.36
CA GLY A 473 -2.51 -7.87 -17.52
C GLY A 473 -3.36 -9.12 -17.42
N LEU A 474 -4.59 -9.03 -17.93
CA LEU A 474 -5.56 -10.13 -17.97
C LEU A 474 -5.80 -10.58 -19.41
N ILE A 475 -5.60 -11.88 -19.69
CA ILE A 475 -5.77 -12.49 -20.99
C ILE A 475 -6.84 -13.59 -20.91
N ILE A 476 -7.77 -13.61 -21.85
CA ILE A 476 -8.84 -14.60 -21.91
C ILE A 476 -8.88 -15.24 -23.32
N ASN A 477 -8.63 -16.53 -23.39
CA ASN A 477 -8.67 -17.32 -24.62
C ASN A 477 -10.01 -18.05 -24.76
N GLY A 478 -10.72 -17.84 -25.86
CA GLY A 478 -11.99 -18.46 -26.16
C GLY A 478 -11.96 -19.30 -27.45
N TYR A 479 -13.09 -19.97 -27.74
CA TYR A 479 -13.28 -20.84 -28.94
C TYR A 479 -14.06 -20.15 -30.06
N ALA A 480 -14.30 -18.83 -29.98
CA ALA A 480 -15.06 -18.16 -31.04
C ALA A 480 -14.23 -17.97 -32.32
N PRO A 481 -14.88 -17.82 -33.49
CA PRO A 481 -14.21 -17.71 -34.78
C PRO A 481 -13.29 -16.47 -34.87
N LEU A 482 -12.18 -16.66 -35.57
CA LEU A 482 -11.31 -15.60 -36.06
C LEU A 482 -11.66 -15.30 -37.52
N THR A 483 -10.73 -14.75 -38.33
CA THR A 483 -10.91 -14.63 -39.78
C THR A 483 -11.05 -15.98 -40.42
N SER A 484 -11.74 -16.06 -41.57
CA SER A 484 -12.02 -17.34 -42.22
C SER A 484 -10.78 -18.11 -42.69
N GLY A 485 -9.70 -17.40 -42.98
CA GLY A 485 -8.41 -17.98 -43.33
C GLY A 485 -7.57 -18.39 -42.11
N GLN A 486 -7.88 -17.88 -40.93
CA GLN A 486 -7.18 -18.19 -39.70
C GLN A 486 -8.13 -18.75 -38.64
N LYS A 487 -8.26 -20.08 -38.60
CA LYS A 487 -9.21 -20.72 -37.68
C LYS A 487 -8.78 -20.78 -36.22
N SER A 488 -7.50 -20.70 -35.99
CA SER A 488 -6.90 -20.63 -34.64
C SER A 488 -5.59 -19.86 -34.68
N ALA A 489 -5.21 -19.31 -33.57
CA ALA A 489 -3.93 -18.64 -33.35
C ALA A 489 -3.39 -19.02 -31.96
N ASN A 490 -2.23 -18.54 -31.62
CA ASN A 490 -1.65 -18.67 -30.28
C ASN A 490 -1.51 -17.30 -29.67
N THR A 491 -1.74 -17.22 -28.36
CA THR A 491 -1.56 -15.99 -27.58
C THR A 491 -0.14 -15.44 -27.80
N GLU A 492 -0.03 -14.18 -28.09
CA GLU A 492 1.23 -13.53 -28.46
C GLU A 492 2.30 -13.68 -27.39
N ILE A 493 1.97 -13.35 -26.17
CA ILE A 493 2.91 -13.36 -25.03
C ILE A 493 3.32 -14.76 -24.59
N ASN A 494 2.56 -15.79 -24.98
CA ASN A 494 2.88 -17.19 -24.66
C ASN A 494 2.28 -18.14 -25.70
N PRO A 495 3.03 -18.50 -26.76
CA PRO A 495 2.55 -19.31 -27.87
C PRO A 495 2.15 -20.76 -27.54
N GLU A 496 2.28 -21.21 -26.30
CA GLU A 496 1.76 -22.51 -25.85
C GLU A 496 0.24 -22.52 -25.69
N TYR A 497 -0.39 -21.34 -25.62
CA TYR A 497 -1.82 -21.20 -25.33
C TYR A 497 -2.60 -20.79 -26.58
N PRO A 498 -3.35 -21.75 -27.20
CA PRO A 498 -4.14 -21.47 -28.40
C PRO A 498 -5.43 -20.72 -28.09
N TYR A 499 -5.96 -20.03 -29.08
CA TYR A 499 -7.29 -19.43 -29.08
C TYR A 499 -7.96 -19.52 -30.47
N GLY A 500 -9.26 -19.17 -30.53
CA GLY A 500 -10.06 -19.28 -31.75
C GLY A 500 -10.65 -20.69 -31.97
N GLY A 501 -11.58 -20.80 -32.88
CA GLY A 501 -12.32 -22.01 -33.14
C GLY A 501 -13.57 -21.78 -33.98
N ASP A 502 -14.64 -22.51 -33.65
CA ASP A 502 -15.91 -22.50 -34.39
C ASP A 502 -17.13 -22.29 -33.47
N GLN A 503 -16.94 -21.82 -32.24
CA GLN A 503 -18.01 -21.63 -31.26
C GLN A 503 -18.28 -20.15 -31.01
N PRO A 504 -19.10 -19.46 -31.82
CA PRO A 504 -19.34 -18.01 -31.65
C PRO A 504 -20.01 -17.65 -30.31
N GLU A 505 -20.70 -18.61 -29.68
CA GLU A 505 -21.34 -18.43 -28.37
C GLU A 505 -20.46 -18.94 -27.20
N ASP A 506 -19.15 -19.11 -27.43
CA ASP A 506 -18.20 -19.49 -26.38
C ASP A 506 -18.38 -18.63 -25.11
N ASN A 507 -18.21 -19.27 -23.94
CA ASN A 507 -18.44 -18.67 -22.66
C ASN A 507 -17.23 -18.88 -21.73
N SER A 508 -16.38 -17.88 -21.65
CA SER A 508 -15.20 -17.82 -20.79
C SER A 508 -15.49 -17.20 -19.40
N GLY A 509 -16.77 -16.94 -19.08
CA GLY A 509 -17.19 -16.44 -17.76
C GLY A 509 -17.81 -15.07 -17.76
N SER A 510 -17.52 -14.26 -16.72
CA SER A 510 -18.02 -12.89 -16.61
C SER A 510 -17.03 -11.97 -15.89
N ILE A 511 -17.02 -10.71 -16.30
CA ILE A 511 -16.28 -9.62 -15.66
C ILE A 511 -17.28 -8.52 -15.33
N GLU A 512 -17.35 -8.14 -14.06
CA GLU A 512 -18.14 -7.01 -13.57
C GLU A 512 -17.32 -6.17 -12.58
N TYR A 513 -17.23 -4.87 -12.82
CA TYR A 513 -16.52 -3.89 -12.00
C TYR A 513 -15.06 -4.27 -11.71
N LEU A 514 -14.26 -4.29 -12.75
CA LEU A 514 -12.83 -4.59 -12.73
C LEU A 514 -12.00 -3.31 -12.96
N VAL A 515 -11.00 -3.10 -12.12
CA VAL A 515 -9.95 -2.10 -12.31
C VAL A 515 -8.66 -2.82 -12.67
N LEU A 516 -8.01 -2.41 -13.76
CA LEU A 516 -6.71 -2.86 -14.23
C LEU A 516 -5.76 -1.67 -14.24
N GLU A 517 -4.73 -1.69 -13.41
CA GLU A 517 -3.79 -0.57 -13.27
C GLU A 517 -2.38 -0.99 -13.62
N TYR A 518 -1.67 -0.15 -14.38
CA TYR A 518 -0.23 -0.28 -14.67
C TYR A 518 0.16 -1.54 -15.43
N CYS A 519 -0.75 -2.05 -16.25
CA CYS A 519 -0.56 -3.20 -17.13
C CYS A 519 0.35 -2.87 -18.32
N GLY A 520 0.49 -3.81 -19.26
CA GLY A 520 1.16 -3.59 -20.52
C GLY A 520 2.66 -3.86 -20.46
N ALA A 521 3.13 -4.78 -19.59
CA ALA A 521 4.55 -5.12 -19.55
C ALA A 521 5.03 -5.67 -20.89
N GLN A 522 6.17 -5.18 -21.36
CA GLN A 522 6.78 -5.54 -22.64
C GLN A 522 8.07 -6.32 -22.40
N ASP A 523 8.32 -7.35 -23.21
CA ASP A 523 9.59 -8.10 -23.23
C ASP A 523 10.54 -7.51 -24.28
N ASN A 524 10.01 -7.18 -25.43
CA ASN A 524 10.70 -6.51 -26.52
C ASN A 524 9.67 -5.77 -27.41
N ASP A 525 10.15 -5.06 -28.44
CA ASP A 525 9.31 -4.26 -29.36
C ASP A 525 8.24 -5.05 -30.13
N ASN A 526 8.18 -6.37 -29.98
CA ASN A 526 7.27 -7.23 -30.74
C ASN A 526 6.38 -8.14 -29.88
N VAL A 527 6.58 -8.15 -28.55
CA VAL A 527 5.82 -8.99 -27.62
C VAL A 527 5.35 -8.14 -26.47
N GLU A 528 4.08 -7.83 -26.45
CA GLU A 528 3.47 -6.84 -25.58
C GLU A 528 2.24 -7.41 -24.90
N HIS A 529 1.96 -6.93 -23.70
CA HIS A 529 0.73 -7.19 -22.97
C HIS A 529 -0.18 -5.98 -23.04
N ASN A 530 -1.45 -6.20 -23.22
CA ASN A 530 -2.49 -5.19 -23.02
C ASN A 530 -2.99 -5.15 -21.57
N SER A 531 -3.80 -4.18 -21.22
CA SER A 531 -4.50 -4.21 -19.94
C SER A 531 -5.51 -5.37 -19.91
N LEU A 532 -6.31 -5.52 -20.97
CA LEU A 532 -7.25 -6.62 -21.18
C LEU A 532 -7.12 -7.16 -22.60
N THR A 533 -6.71 -8.43 -22.73
CA THR A 533 -6.64 -9.12 -24.01
C THR A 533 -7.77 -10.15 -24.13
N LEU A 534 -8.53 -10.09 -25.20
CA LEU A 534 -9.69 -10.95 -25.46
C LEU A 534 -9.50 -11.74 -26.75
N ASP A 535 -8.90 -12.91 -26.62
CA ASP A 535 -8.47 -13.81 -27.71
C ASP A 535 -9.59 -14.78 -28.13
N GLY A 536 -10.29 -14.52 -29.22
CA GLY A 536 -11.34 -15.40 -29.71
C GLY A 536 -12.47 -15.66 -28.72
N VAL A 537 -12.83 -14.66 -27.92
CA VAL A 537 -13.85 -14.78 -26.88
C VAL A 537 -15.25 -14.64 -27.50
N GLY A 538 -16.15 -15.53 -27.11
CA GLY A 538 -17.49 -15.62 -27.69
C GLY A 538 -18.58 -14.80 -26.97
N SER A 539 -19.74 -14.69 -27.62
CA SER A 539 -20.88 -13.88 -27.15
C SER A 539 -21.55 -14.41 -25.87
N GLY A 540 -21.22 -15.63 -25.43
CA GLY A 540 -21.66 -16.19 -24.16
C GLY A 540 -20.93 -15.58 -22.95
N THR A 541 -19.77 -14.92 -23.16
CA THR A 541 -19.00 -14.23 -22.13
C THR A 541 -19.58 -12.83 -21.89
N LYS A 542 -19.68 -12.43 -20.63
CA LYS A 542 -20.19 -11.09 -20.23
C LYS A 542 -19.08 -10.23 -19.69
N ILE A 543 -18.91 -9.03 -20.24
CA ILE A 543 -17.90 -8.08 -19.79
C ILE A 543 -18.54 -6.70 -19.63
N ALA A 544 -18.54 -6.18 -18.42
CA ALA A 544 -19.10 -4.87 -18.13
C ALA A 544 -18.34 -4.16 -17.01
N ASN A 545 -18.30 -2.82 -17.08
CA ASN A 545 -17.72 -1.95 -16.07
C ASN A 545 -16.24 -2.28 -15.84
N VAL A 546 -15.41 -2.00 -16.85
CA VAL A 546 -13.96 -2.17 -16.79
C VAL A 546 -13.28 -0.81 -16.82
N PHE A 547 -12.27 -0.64 -15.99
CA PHE A 547 -11.42 0.54 -15.96
C PHE A 547 -9.96 0.14 -16.12
N ALA A 548 -9.34 0.51 -17.25
CA ALA A 548 -7.91 0.40 -17.51
C ALA A 548 -7.22 1.75 -17.25
N TYR A 549 -6.16 1.74 -16.45
CA TYR A 549 -5.47 2.96 -16.04
C TYR A 549 -3.96 2.83 -16.16
N ALA A 550 -3.35 3.76 -16.90
CA ALA A 550 -1.90 3.88 -17.09
C ALA A 550 -1.26 2.55 -17.57
N GLY A 551 -1.77 2.01 -18.68
CA GLY A 551 -1.18 0.86 -19.39
C GLY A 551 -0.03 1.29 -20.28
N ALA A 552 0.96 0.40 -20.49
CA ALA A 552 2.09 0.67 -21.40
C ALA A 552 1.80 0.21 -22.84
N ASP A 553 0.62 -0.31 -23.07
CA ASP A 553 0.10 -0.74 -24.35
C ASP A 553 -1.41 -0.45 -24.37
N ASP A 554 -2.25 -1.27 -25.02
CA ASP A 554 -3.66 -1.01 -25.18
C ASP A 554 -4.50 -1.08 -23.91
N GLY A 555 -5.61 -0.35 -23.92
CA GLY A 555 -6.66 -0.48 -22.90
C GLY A 555 -7.38 -1.81 -22.99
N VAL A 556 -7.83 -2.17 -24.17
CA VAL A 556 -8.38 -3.48 -24.52
C VAL A 556 -8.05 -3.83 -25.97
N GLU A 557 -7.57 -5.04 -26.18
CA GLU A 557 -7.38 -5.59 -27.51
C GLU A 557 -8.26 -6.82 -27.74
N LEU A 558 -8.97 -6.83 -28.87
CA LEU A 558 -9.99 -7.83 -29.24
C LEU A 558 -9.54 -8.60 -30.48
N PHE A 559 -8.98 -9.79 -30.25
CA PHE A 559 -8.50 -10.70 -31.29
C PHE A 559 -9.60 -11.64 -31.77
N GLY A 560 -10.38 -11.25 -32.75
CA GLY A 560 -11.48 -12.06 -33.25
C GLY A 560 -12.59 -12.31 -32.23
N GLY A 561 -13.45 -13.29 -32.50
CA GLY A 561 -14.55 -13.60 -31.60
C GLY A 561 -15.76 -12.66 -31.73
N SER A 562 -16.69 -12.79 -30.77
CA SER A 562 -17.99 -12.11 -30.82
C SER A 562 -18.44 -11.55 -29.45
N VAL A 563 -17.55 -11.52 -28.47
CA VAL A 563 -17.83 -10.95 -27.16
C VAL A 563 -18.22 -9.47 -27.27
N SER A 564 -19.18 -9.05 -26.47
CA SER A 564 -19.52 -7.64 -26.33
C SER A 564 -19.03 -7.09 -25.01
N VAL A 565 -18.55 -5.83 -25.02
CA VAL A 565 -18.03 -5.12 -23.86
C VAL A 565 -18.90 -3.89 -23.61
N GLU A 566 -19.29 -3.69 -22.35
CA GLU A 566 -20.12 -2.57 -21.91
C GLU A 566 -19.43 -1.76 -20.82
N ASN A 567 -19.48 -0.43 -20.94
CA ASN A 567 -18.89 0.53 -19.98
C ASN A 567 -17.38 0.29 -19.77
N PHE A 568 -16.57 0.65 -20.76
CA PHE A 568 -15.11 0.59 -20.68
C PHE A 568 -14.50 1.99 -20.60
N LEU A 569 -13.70 2.24 -19.56
CA LEU A 569 -12.90 3.45 -19.40
C LEU A 569 -11.43 3.12 -19.58
N ALA A 570 -10.74 3.79 -20.51
CA ALA A 570 -9.29 3.70 -20.71
C ALA A 570 -8.66 5.07 -20.45
N VAL A 571 -7.67 5.16 -19.56
CA VAL A 571 -7.00 6.41 -19.21
C VAL A 571 -5.49 6.24 -19.30
N ASP A 572 -4.84 7.07 -20.13
CA ASP A 572 -3.39 7.07 -20.37
C ASP A 572 -2.86 5.69 -20.80
N MET A 573 -3.42 5.17 -21.87
CA MET A 573 -2.85 4.01 -22.57
C MET A 573 -1.70 4.51 -23.46
N ASP A 574 -0.61 3.75 -23.51
CA ASP A 574 0.59 4.18 -24.21
C ASP A 574 0.47 3.99 -25.73
N ASP A 575 -0.22 2.91 -26.19
CA ASP A 575 -0.61 2.74 -27.59
C ASP A 575 -2.10 3.09 -27.79
N ASP A 576 -2.96 2.14 -28.02
CA ASP A 576 -4.35 2.41 -28.40
C ASP A 576 -5.30 2.34 -27.19
N MET A 577 -6.31 3.23 -27.17
CA MET A 577 -7.33 3.16 -26.10
C MET A 577 -8.22 1.93 -26.30
N PHE A 578 -8.50 1.59 -27.58
CA PHE A 578 -9.30 0.45 -28.00
C PHE A 578 -8.74 -0.14 -29.30
N ASP A 579 -8.26 -1.35 -29.29
CA ASP A 579 -7.82 -2.08 -30.50
C ASP A 579 -8.72 -3.28 -30.84
N VAL A 580 -8.94 -3.48 -32.12
CA VAL A 580 -9.78 -4.53 -32.68
C VAL A 580 -9.07 -5.17 -33.86
N THR A 581 -8.95 -6.52 -33.84
CA THR A 581 -8.27 -7.23 -34.92
C THR A 581 -8.90 -8.61 -35.19
N GLN A 582 -8.38 -9.34 -36.16
CA GLN A 582 -8.64 -10.74 -36.44
C GLN A 582 -10.11 -11.16 -36.62
N GLY A 583 -10.97 -10.28 -37.12
CA GLY A 583 -12.35 -10.67 -37.43
C GLY A 583 -13.33 -10.54 -36.24
N TRP A 584 -13.03 -9.69 -35.26
CA TRP A 584 -13.98 -9.45 -34.17
C TRP A 584 -15.32 -8.90 -34.69
N CYS A 585 -16.43 -9.44 -34.21
CA CYS A 585 -17.78 -9.09 -34.65
C CYS A 585 -18.75 -8.80 -33.49
N GLY A 586 -18.24 -8.42 -32.32
CA GLY A 586 -19.04 -8.05 -31.15
C GLY A 586 -19.54 -6.61 -31.16
N LYS A 587 -19.81 -6.08 -29.96
CA LYS A 587 -20.22 -4.70 -29.74
C LYS A 587 -19.47 -4.09 -28.57
N LEU A 588 -18.98 -2.87 -28.72
CA LEU A 588 -18.45 -2.05 -27.63
C LEU A 588 -19.42 -0.91 -27.35
N THR A 589 -20.01 -0.88 -26.16
CA THR A 589 -21.01 0.11 -25.77
C THR A 589 -20.51 0.94 -24.60
N ASN A 590 -20.66 2.27 -24.65
CA ASN A 590 -20.22 3.21 -23.63
C ASN A 590 -18.69 3.13 -23.41
N ALA A 591 -17.92 3.46 -24.42
CA ALA A 591 -16.46 3.49 -24.39
C ALA A 591 -15.96 4.92 -24.15
N TYR A 592 -15.08 5.10 -23.19
CA TYR A 592 -14.49 6.40 -22.88
C TYR A 592 -12.97 6.28 -22.80
N GLY A 593 -12.26 6.94 -23.70
CA GLY A 593 -10.81 6.98 -23.73
C GLY A 593 -10.30 8.38 -23.37
N ILE A 594 -9.26 8.49 -22.54
CA ILE A 594 -8.69 9.77 -22.09
C ILE A 594 -7.17 9.72 -22.15
N TRP A 595 -6.56 10.72 -22.80
CA TRP A 595 -5.17 11.10 -22.55
C TRP A 595 -5.15 12.38 -21.72
N ARG A 596 -4.58 12.28 -20.52
CA ARG A 596 -4.50 13.40 -19.57
C ARG A 596 -3.38 14.37 -19.91
N ASP A 597 -3.44 15.57 -19.33
CA ASP A 597 -2.32 16.52 -19.44
C ASP A 597 -1.04 15.89 -18.86
N GLY A 598 0.06 16.06 -19.59
CA GLY A 598 1.35 15.46 -19.26
C GLY A 598 1.56 14.00 -19.70
N HIS A 599 0.54 13.32 -20.24
CA HIS A 599 0.74 11.99 -20.85
C HIS A 599 1.61 12.09 -22.10
N VAL A 600 2.57 11.21 -22.21
CA VAL A 600 3.48 11.09 -23.35
C VAL A 600 3.64 9.62 -23.70
N SER A 601 3.11 9.21 -24.85
CA SER A 601 3.27 7.85 -25.35
C SER A 601 4.70 7.61 -25.82
N THR A 602 5.19 6.40 -25.61
CA THR A 602 6.48 5.92 -26.14
C THR A 602 6.32 5.20 -27.47
N GLU A 603 5.07 4.88 -27.85
CA GLU A 603 4.75 4.14 -29.06
C GLU A 603 4.92 4.98 -30.36
N LYS A 604 4.92 4.27 -31.48
CA LYS A 604 5.21 4.89 -32.79
C LYS A 604 4.02 5.61 -33.36
N ASP A 605 2.83 5.09 -33.15
CA ASP A 605 1.59 5.51 -33.80
C ASP A 605 0.33 5.33 -32.94
N PRO A 606 0.34 5.84 -31.68
CA PRO A 606 -0.78 5.67 -30.74
C PRO A 606 -2.08 6.30 -31.27
N ARG A 607 -3.21 5.67 -30.97
CA ARG A 607 -4.53 6.07 -31.52
C ARG A 607 -5.62 6.11 -30.46
N GLY A 608 -6.73 6.71 -30.82
CA GLY A 608 -7.95 6.61 -30.02
C GLY A 608 -8.63 5.24 -30.18
N CYS A 609 -8.71 4.78 -31.43
CA CYS A 609 -9.22 3.46 -31.76
C CYS A 609 -8.50 2.95 -33.01
N GLU A 610 -7.86 1.80 -32.91
CA GLU A 610 -7.32 1.06 -34.04
C GLU A 610 -8.25 -0.09 -34.42
N VAL A 611 -8.39 -0.37 -35.72
CA VAL A 611 -9.23 -1.46 -36.20
C VAL A 611 -8.62 -2.11 -37.43
N ASP A 612 -8.25 -3.37 -37.24
CA ASP A 612 -7.77 -4.22 -38.32
C ASP A 612 -8.82 -5.27 -38.72
N GLY A 613 -9.04 -5.47 -40.01
CA GLY A 613 -9.95 -6.49 -40.47
C GLY A 613 -9.45 -7.92 -40.18
N ASN A 614 -8.15 -8.10 -40.28
CA ASN A 614 -7.47 -9.36 -40.05
C ASN A 614 -6.08 -9.11 -39.45
N HIS A 615 -5.51 -10.17 -38.91
CA HIS A 615 -4.21 -10.09 -38.24
C HIS A 615 -3.12 -9.62 -39.22
N ASP A 616 -2.56 -8.46 -38.94
CA ASP A 616 -1.48 -7.82 -39.72
C ASP A 616 -1.71 -7.71 -41.24
N GLY A 617 -2.95 -7.77 -41.69
CA GLY A 617 -3.26 -7.76 -43.12
C GLY A 617 -2.76 -8.99 -43.84
N ASN A 618 -2.56 -10.11 -43.16
CA ASN A 618 -2.08 -11.37 -43.74
C ASN A 618 -3.20 -12.19 -44.40
N TYR A 619 -4.47 -11.81 -44.18
CA TYR A 619 -5.65 -12.51 -44.71
C TYR A 619 -6.54 -11.55 -45.54
N PRO A 620 -5.99 -10.89 -46.58
CA PRO A 620 -6.76 -9.93 -47.36
C PRO A 620 -7.86 -10.64 -48.16
N GLY A 621 -9.07 -10.10 -48.14
CA GLY A 621 -10.22 -10.65 -48.81
C GLY A 621 -10.91 -11.83 -48.16
N ASP A 622 -10.53 -12.19 -46.94
CA ASP A 622 -11.26 -13.15 -46.13
C ASP A 622 -12.73 -12.75 -45.97
N SER A 623 -13.62 -13.72 -45.96
CA SER A 623 -15.06 -13.50 -45.83
C SER A 623 -15.46 -13.05 -44.39
N HIS A 624 -14.61 -13.32 -43.42
CA HIS A 624 -14.80 -12.94 -42.01
C HIS A 624 -13.68 -11.97 -41.59
N GLN A 625 -13.88 -10.71 -41.91
CA GLN A 625 -13.08 -9.59 -41.46
C GLN A 625 -13.75 -8.97 -40.23
N SER A 626 -13.04 -8.18 -39.43
CA SER A 626 -13.65 -7.42 -38.33
C SER A 626 -14.82 -6.58 -38.85
N ASN A 627 -15.99 -6.82 -38.25
CA ASN A 627 -17.25 -6.15 -38.63
C ASN A 627 -18.11 -5.97 -37.37
N PHE A 628 -18.08 -4.79 -36.79
CA PHE A 628 -18.61 -4.56 -35.46
C PHE A 628 -19.27 -3.19 -35.27
N VAL A 629 -19.83 -2.99 -34.08
CA VAL A 629 -20.48 -1.74 -33.68
C VAL A 629 -19.85 -1.19 -32.42
N MET A 630 -19.47 0.10 -32.46
CA MET A 630 -19.25 0.90 -31.26
C MET A 630 -20.40 1.89 -31.08
N GLU A 631 -20.89 2.04 -29.87
CA GLU A 631 -22.00 2.95 -29.56
C GLU A 631 -21.72 3.74 -28.29
N ASN A 632 -21.98 5.06 -28.33
CA ASN A 632 -21.65 6.01 -27.26
C ASN A 632 -20.15 5.97 -26.95
N VAL A 633 -19.36 6.58 -27.83
CA VAL A 633 -17.89 6.62 -27.71
C VAL A 633 -17.45 8.04 -27.39
N THR A 634 -16.59 8.22 -26.39
CA THR A 634 -15.89 9.48 -26.16
C THR A 634 -14.38 9.26 -26.20
N ILE A 635 -13.68 10.06 -27.01
CA ILE A 635 -12.23 10.20 -26.97
C ILE A 635 -11.90 11.62 -26.49
N GLU A 636 -11.22 11.73 -25.38
CA GLU A 636 -10.83 12.99 -24.76
C GLU A 636 -9.32 13.16 -24.76
N LEU A 637 -8.84 14.16 -25.52
CA LEU A 637 -7.43 14.52 -25.57
C LEU A 637 -7.23 15.76 -24.69
N ALA A 638 -6.96 15.55 -23.40
CA ALA A 638 -6.87 16.64 -22.42
C ALA A 638 -5.48 17.29 -22.37
N GLN A 639 -4.44 16.66 -22.94
CA GLN A 639 -3.08 17.20 -22.96
C GLN A 639 -2.98 18.50 -23.77
N ALA A 640 -1.94 19.30 -23.46
CA ALA A 640 -1.64 20.51 -24.21
C ALA A 640 -1.38 20.19 -25.70
N PRO A 641 -1.79 21.06 -26.65
CA PRO A 641 -1.56 20.84 -28.08
C PRO A 641 -0.08 20.71 -28.41
N SER A 642 0.29 19.63 -29.11
CA SER A 642 1.67 19.38 -29.54
C SER A 642 1.70 18.57 -30.83
N LYS A 643 2.76 18.77 -31.61
CA LYS A 643 3.13 17.93 -32.75
C LYS A 643 4.40 17.10 -32.49
N ASP A 644 4.89 17.13 -31.28
CA ASP A 644 6.00 16.29 -30.87
C ASP A 644 5.52 14.84 -30.79
N LYS A 645 6.35 13.91 -31.24
CA LYS A 645 6.05 12.48 -31.20
C LYS A 645 5.69 12.04 -29.78
N GLY A 646 4.65 11.19 -29.64
CA GLY A 646 4.15 10.72 -28.38
C GLY A 646 3.24 11.70 -27.62
N LYS A 647 3.10 12.96 -28.08
CA LYS A 647 2.23 13.98 -27.46
C LYS A 647 0.98 14.29 -28.27
N TYR A 648 0.68 13.49 -29.27
CA TYR A 648 -0.54 13.54 -30.09
C TYR A 648 -0.96 12.14 -30.48
N VAL A 649 -2.22 11.90 -30.74
CA VAL A 649 -2.68 10.65 -31.35
C VAL A 649 -2.51 10.71 -32.88
N ASN A 650 -2.01 9.63 -33.47
CA ASN A 650 -1.80 9.59 -34.92
C ASN A 650 -3.14 9.65 -35.66
N ASP A 651 -4.07 8.82 -35.29
CA ASP A 651 -5.43 8.81 -35.82
C ASP A 651 -6.44 8.71 -34.66
N VAL A 652 -7.49 9.51 -34.61
CA VAL A 652 -8.54 9.31 -33.60
C VAL A 652 -9.29 8.01 -33.89
N PHE A 653 -9.60 7.76 -35.16
CA PHE A 653 -10.21 6.50 -35.62
C PHE A 653 -9.43 5.95 -36.81
N LYS A 654 -8.74 4.86 -36.62
CA LYS A 654 -7.99 4.14 -37.65
C LYS A 654 -8.71 2.85 -38.00
N ILE A 655 -9.21 2.73 -39.25
CA ILE A 655 -9.95 1.54 -39.72
C ILE A 655 -9.26 1.05 -40.98
N ARG A 656 -8.70 -0.16 -40.98
CA ARG A 656 -7.84 -0.64 -42.06
C ARG A 656 -7.92 -2.14 -42.32
N ARG A 657 -7.17 -2.63 -43.27
CA ARG A 657 -6.96 -4.06 -43.56
C ARG A 657 -8.27 -4.86 -43.76
N GLY A 658 -9.26 -4.23 -44.43
CA GLY A 658 -10.54 -4.85 -44.76
C GLY A 658 -11.61 -4.79 -43.67
N ALA A 659 -11.33 -4.11 -42.55
CA ALA A 659 -12.30 -3.91 -41.48
C ALA A 659 -13.51 -3.11 -41.90
N THR A 660 -14.66 -3.38 -41.30
CA THR A 660 -15.89 -2.60 -41.40
C THR A 660 -16.33 -2.21 -39.99
N ALA A 661 -16.35 -0.92 -39.71
CA ALA A 661 -16.78 -0.42 -38.43
C ALA A 661 -18.03 0.46 -38.54
N LYS A 662 -18.93 0.34 -37.57
CA LYS A 662 -20.06 1.24 -37.38
C LYS A 662 -19.94 1.90 -36.01
N ILE A 663 -19.65 3.23 -36.01
CA ILE A 663 -19.46 4.00 -34.78
C ILE A 663 -20.61 5.00 -34.65
N LEU A 664 -21.41 4.86 -33.61
CA LEU A 664 -22.60 5.65 -33.39
C LEU A 664 -22.44 6.53 -32.15
N ASN A 665 -22.89 7.79 -32.23
CA ASN A 665 -22.82 8.75 -31.15
C ASN A 665 -21.40 8.89 -30.59
N ALA A 666 -20.43 9.24 -31.46
CA ALA A 666 -19.06 9.53 -31.04
C ALA A 666 -18.91 11.00 -30.65
N LEU A 667 -18.21 11.28 -29.56
CA LEU A 667 -17.75 12.60 -29.15
C LEU A 667 -16.22 12.59 -29.08
N VAL A 668 -15.58 13.51 -29.77
CA VAL A 668 -14.13 13.75 -29.64
C VAL A 668 -13.94 15.15 -29.12
N LYS A 669 -13.26 15.31 -27.99
CA LYS A 669 -13.13 16.59 -27.31
C LYS A 669 -11.74 16.79 -26.66
N GLY A 670 -11.49 18.00 -26.16
CA GLY A 670 -10.26 18.35 -25.45
C GLY A 670 -9.42 19.36 -26.26
N GLN A 671 -8.31 19.78 -25.68
CA GLN A 671 -7.37 20.72 -26.28
C GLN A 671 -6.21 20.04 -27.02
N GLY A 672 -6.02 18.75 -26.81
CA GLY A 672 -4.96 17.96 -27.43
C GLY A 672 -5.07 17.88 -28.94
N GLN A 673 -4.08 17.25 -29.54
CA GLN A 673 -3.94 17.26 -30.99
C GLN A 673 -3.92 15.83 -31.55
N ALA A 674 -4.44 15.67 -32.76
CA ALA A 674 -4.33 14.46 -33.54
C ALA A 674 -3.75 14.77 -34.93
N GLU A 675 -3.07 13.82 -35.56
CA GLU A 675 -2.68 13.95 -36.95
C GLU A 675 -3.93 13.89 -37.81
N ASN A 676 -4.64 12.76 -37.86
CA ASN A 676 -5.89 12.65 -38.59
C ASN A 676 -7.07 12.35 -37.65
N PHE A 677 -8.28 12.78 -38.03
CA PHE A 677 -9.49 12.46 -37.29
C PHE A 677 -10.02 11.06 -37.67
N ILE A 678 -10.21 10.82 -38.97
CA ILE A 678 -10.54 9.48 -39.52
C ILE A 678 -9.47 9.10 -40.53
N ASN A 679 -8.95 7.87 -40.44
CA ASN A 679 -8.01 7.31 -41.41
C ASN A 679 -8.39 5.89 -41.76
N THR A 680 -8.82 5.64 -43.01
CA THR A 680 -9.19 4.29 -43.47
C THR A 680 -8.16 3.68 -44.43
N THR A 681 -6.95 4.27 -44.52
CA THR A 681 -5.92 3.82 -45.46
C THR A 681 -4.89 2.91 -44.85
N ASP A 682 -4.50 1.85 -45.54
CA ASP A 682 -3.35 1.03 -45.25
C ASP A 682 -2.80 0.39 -46.52
N LYS A 683 -1.50 0.02 -46.54
CA LYS A 683 -0.83 -0.63 -47.66
C LYS A 683 -1.35 -2.06 -47.92
N LYS A 684 -1.83 -2.73 -46.90
CA LYS A 684 -2.35 -4.12 -46.93
C LYS A 684 -3.87 -4.17 -47.04
N GLY A 685 -4.53 -3.05 -47.29
CA GLY A 685 -5.96 -2.96 -47.50
C GLY A 685 -6.61 -1.82 -46.70
N ASN A 686 -7.51 -1.13 -47.33
CA ASN A 686 -8.28 -0.06 -46.71
C ASN A 686 -9.43 -0.62 -45.87
N GLY A 687 -9.99 0.18 -44.97
CA GLY A 687 -11.19 -0.14 -44.20
C GLY A 687 -12.41 0.63 -44.67
N SER A 688 -13.59 0.26 -44.18
CA SER A 688 -14.86 0.93 -44.37
C SER A 688 -15.45 1.40 -43.04
N LEU A 689 -16.03 2.59 -43.01
CA LEU A 689 -16.52 3.21 -41.78
C LEU A 689 -17.86 3.93 -42.00
N THR A 690 -18.84 3.59 -41.16
CA THR A 690 -20.03 4.44 -40.97
C THR A 690 -19.94 5.08 -39.60
N ILE A 691 -19.90 6.38 -39.49
CA ILE A 691 -19.77 7.11 -38.23
C ILE A 691 -20.71 8.32 -38.10
N THR A 692 -21.35 8.44 -36.92
CA THR A 692 -21.96 9.68 -36.49
C THR A 692 -21.16 10.28 -35.36
N TYR A 693 -20.71 11.51 -35.48
CA TYR A 693 -19.75 12.09 -34.56
C TYR A 693 -19.99 13.57 -34.28
N ASN A 694 -19.50 14.03 -33.13
CA ASN A 694 -19.36 15.41 -32.75
C ASN A 694 -17.88 15.71 -32.49
N ASN A 695 -17.24 16.46 -33.35
CA ASN A 695 -15.87 16.91 -33.18
C ASN A 695 -15.84 18.24 -32.40
N GLN A 696 -15.32 18.18 -31.14
CA GLN A 696 -15.14 19.32 -30.24
C GLN A 696 -13.67 19.51 -29.86
N LEU A 697 -12.72 19.00 -30.64
CA LEU A 697 -11.30 19.32 -30.44
C LEU A 697 -11.09 20.84 -30.57
N ALA A 698 -10.52 21.43 -29.52
CA ALA A 698 -10.18 22.86 -29.52
C ALA A 698 -9.02 23.16 -30.49
N THR A 699 -8.15 22.19 -30.73
CA THR A 699 -7.04 22.27 -31.68
C THR A 699 -7.36 21.44 -32.90
N PRO A 700 -7.38 22.03 -34.12
CA PRO A 700 -7.59 21.28 -35.34
C PRO A 700 -6.55 20.19 -35.56
N VAL A 701 -6.97 19.08 -36.17
CA VAL A 701 -6.04 18.07 -36.66
C VAL A 701 -5.05 18.69 -37.62
N PHE A 702 -3.79 18.25 -37.59
CA PHE A 702 -2.77 18.85 -38.50
C PHE A 702 -2.58 18.07 -39.80
N GLY A 703 -3.13 16.87 -39.93
CA GLY A 703 -3.22 16.11 -41.16
C GLY A 703 -4.59 16.28 -41.83
N LYS A 704 -5.40 15.24 -41.87
CA LYS A 704 -6.71 15.26 -42.54
C LYS A 704 -7.87 14.97 -41.59
N LEU A 705 -9.00 15.69 -41.78
CA LEU A 705 -10.25 15.35 -41.10
C LEU A 705 -10.72 13.92 -41.48
N ILE A 706 -10.68 13.64 -42.79
CA ILE A 706 -10.97 12.29 -43.32
C ILE A 706 -9.91 11.93 -44.36
N LYS A 707 -9.17 10.87 -44.10
CA LYS A 707 -8.15 10.29 -44.98
C LYS A 707 -8.65 8.91 -45.44
N THR A 708 -8.99 8.78 -46.72
CA THR A 708 -9.55 7.57 -47.30
C THR A 708 -8.72 7.03 -48.45
N GLY A 709 -8.78 5.74 -48.72
CA GLY A 709 -8.22 5.10 -49.89
C GLY A 709 -9.27 4.88 -50.99
N ALA A 710 -8.80 4.43 -52.17
CA ALA A 710 -9.65 4.31 -53.39
C ALA A 710 -10.82 3.31 -53.26
N GLU A 711 -10.73 2.34 -52.34
CA GLU A 711 -11.74 1.28 -52.13
C GLU A 711 -12.42 1.38 -50.75
N SER A 712 -12.18 2.47 -50.01
CA SER A 712 -12.85 2.73 -48.73
C SER A 712 -14.26 3.26 -48.94
N GLU A 713 -15.24 2.68 -48.26
CA GLU A 713 -16.55 3.29 -48.10
C GLU A 713 -16.60 4.03 -46.77
N VAL A 714 -16.68 5.36 -46.80
CA VAL A 714 -16.74 6.20 -45.59
C VAL A 714 -18.00 7.04 -45.62
N ILE A 715 -18.92 6.72 -44.68
CA ILE A 715 -20.13 7.52 -44.43
C ILE A 715 -19.93 8.19 -43.06
N ALA A 716 -19.50 9.47 -43.10
CA ALA A 716 -19.21 10.24 -41.88
C ALA A 716 -20.19 11.41 -41.77
N THR A 717 -20.99 11.43 -40.71
CA THR A 717 -21.99 12.48 -40.45
C THR A 717 -21.63 13.20 -39.16
N GLU A 718 -21.32 14.47 -39.26
CA GLU A 718 -21.11 15.33 -38.11
C GLU A 718 -22.45 15.85 -37.57
N ASP A 719 -22.68 15.64 -36.26
CA ASP A 719 -23.87 16.12 -35.57
C ASP A 719 -23.45 16.69 -34.20
N LYS A 720 -23.54 18.00 -34.05
CA LYS A 720 -23.15 18.74 -32.85
C LYS A 720 -24.03 18.44 -31.62
N SER A 721 -25.13 17.73 -31.78
CA SER A 721 -26.00 17.34 -30.67
C SER A 721 -25.55 16.06 -29.96
N LEU A 722 -24.65 15.28 -30.56
CA LEU A 722 -24.16 14.03 -30.01
C LEU A 722 -23.28 14.30 -28.79
N LYS A 723 -23.44 13.43 -27.77
CA LYS A 723 -22.80 13.60 -26.47
C LYS A 723 -21.78 12.50 -26.14
N GLY A 724 -21.66 11.48 -27.00
CA GLY A 724 -20.77 10.36 -26.76
C GLY A 724 -21.18 9.51 -25.56
N CYS A 725 -20.19 8.96 -24.88
CA CYS A 725 -20.35 8.20 -23.66
C CYS A 725 -20.53 9.12 -22.45
N ASP A 726 -21.49 8.79 -21.59
CA ASP A 726 -21.74 9.53 -20.35
C ASP A 726 -20.69 9.14 -19.28
N SER A 727 -19.88 10.09 -18.84
CA SER A 727 -18.87 9.89 -17.80
C SER A 727 -19.45 9.48 -16.44
N ALA A 728 -20.74 9.77 -16.17
CA ALA A 728 -21.41 9.36 -14.94
C ALA A 728 -21.48 7.85 -14.75
N LEU A 729 -21.43 7.05 -15.84
CA LEU A 729 -21.34 5.59 -15.81
C LEU A 729 -20.09 5.08 -15.09
N PHE A 730 -19.04 5.88 -15.00
CA PHE A 730 -17.76 5.53 -14.40
C PHE A 730 -17.55 6.14 -13.01
N GLY A 731 -18.57 6.70 -12.37
CA GLY A 731 -18.48 7.25 -11.01
C GLY A 731 -17.94 6.24 -9.97
N TRP A 732 -18.14 4.95 -10.19
CA TRP A 732 -17.63 3.87 -9.36
C TRP A 732 -16.08 3.76 -9.37
N THR A 733 -15.41 4.24 -10.42
CA THR A 733 -13.94 4.21 -10.55
C THR A 733 -13.26 5.21 -9.62
N LYS A 734 -13.99 6.23 -9.17
CA LYS A 734 -13.46 7.40 -8.46
C LYS A 734 -12.49 8.26 -9.29
N TYR A 735 -12.49 8.10 -10.60
CA TYR A 735 -11.80 9.01 -11.51
C TYR A 735 -12.55 10.35 -11.57
N ASP A 736 -11.81 11.45 -11.32
CA ASP A 736 -12.35 12.81 -11.40
C ASP A 736 -12.21 13.33 -12.84
N PHE A 737 -13.31 13.32 -13.60
CA PHE A 737 -13.33 13.75 -15.00
C PHE A 737 -13.17 15.26 -15.19
N GLU A 738 -13.37 16.09 -14.15
CA GLU A 738 -13.15 17.53 -14.23
C GLU A 738 -11.68 17.91 -14.02
N LYS A 739 -11.01 17.23 -13.08
CA LYS A 739 -9.60 17.47 -12.75
C LYS A 739 -8.65 16.52 -13.46
N HIS A 740 -9.17 15.51 -14.15
CA HIS A 740 -8.39 14.42 -14.73
C HIS A 740 -7.44 13.76 -13.73
N THR A 741 -7.93 13.50 -12.52
CA THR A 741 -7.15 12.84 -11.47
C THR A 741 -7.79 11.52 -11.05
N TYR A 742 -6.93 10.59 -10.72
CA TYR A 742 -7.35 9.31 -10.17
C TYR A 742 -6.66 9.09 -8.83
N ASN A 743 -7.44 9.11 -7.77
CA ASN A 743 -6.97 8.81 -6.42
C ASN A 743 -7.81 7.66 -5.88
N ARG A 744 -7.25 6.49 -5.92
CA ARG A 744 -7.85 5.34 -5.26
C ARG A 744 -7.65 5.52 -3.74
N LYS A 745 -8.72 5.88 -3.03
CA LYS A 745 -8.73 5.94 -1.56
C LYS A 745 -8.76 4.54 -0.96
#